data_15af5f79e2d9d7598f8e255f3e09607f
#
_entry.id   15af5f79e2d9d7598f8e255f3e09607f
#
_cell.length_a   1.000
_cell.length_b   1.000
_cell.length_c   1.000
_cell.angle_alpha   90.00
_cell.angle_beta   90.00
_cell.angle_gamma   90.00
#
_symmetry.space_group_name_H-M   'P 1'
#
loop_
_entity.id
_entity.type
_entity.pdbx_description
1 polymer ?
#
loop_
_entity_poly.entity_id
_entity_poly.type
_entity_poly.pdbx_seq_one_letter_code
_entity_poly.pdbx_strand_id
1 'polypeptide(L)'
;MEISGRIVDSSNGETLPSAAVILDGSYKGTISNSDGFFTISVDSLPAALTIRFLGFHQKKITVSDEAELPLLVELSPSVTEMDEIVVTDQDPGLTIMEMVIERKKIWRQTLQSYQVDAYTRQSLSNDTSIVSITESSSVAYWDDIRGHKEVQITQQQTTNISGDQNFSGVRYMPNFYDDNIEIAGYNMVGITHPEATRFYTFKLADTQEFESKPLYKIEFTPRKNLQPAFVGTAWVLGRDYALLEVDLKPNDVVDFPPPIQEFDLSYKQQFSNYGGSYWLPVDVRIEGKVKVGMIGFRMPAIQFKQVSRLSDYKINSAIPDSVFSTDEDFIRLQELPADSFSVSIERIPLTEEESVAYSTIDSSDTIEKAFQAEGFLARAIDSSDEQDNSGFFSSVTDRLPGGFSPLIRYNRMDGFHAGLRYSKELFDARTTLTGFGGFSVNTSFWDYGGSFKQRLLKTGRTNINANFRYAVETESRYLSPLYSLGMNSVATIFGGVDYFDYFRSESVSAGLGVDDIFPRTDLSVTFNHEIHSNFENESLENYSLFGWHDTRRVNPEIEDGTMQSLVFNTAINKQQNNFGITGRRQLLLEVEWSDEVLGSDFNFVNYRASVDWNFQTFFKRRVFANTLDLHFSGGVSRGTVPIQKFGVIDGSMNRFTPFGSLRTRQFLPYEGTRHWLVVAEHNFRTIPFEWLGLQWFADKGWGIIVFGGAGHTYANRAIYEDRLLSNGIHTEAGVSLNSIFGILRIDVAKRLDNPGTFIGISVPRYF
;
A
#
# COMPACT_ATOMS: atom_id res chain seq x y z
N MET A 1 -10.39 -43.62 14.61
CA MET A 1 -9.35 -43.76 15.66
C MET A 1 -8.17 -42.88 15.27
N GLU A 2 -7.50 -42.22 16.25
CA GLU A 2 -6.37 -41.37 15.98
C GLU A 2 -5.07 -42.00 16.45
N ILE A 3 -4.05 -42.04 15.59
CA ILE A 3 -2.70 -42.44 15.90
C ILE A 3 -1.88 -41.16 16.05
N SER A 4 -1.25 -40.95 17.22
CA SER A 4 -0.39 -39.81 17.49
C SER A 4 1.06 -40.24 17.77
N GLY A 5 2.02 -39.36 17.50
CA GLY A 5 3.41 -39.65 17.77
C GLY A 5 4.31 -38.43 17.56
N ARG A 6 5.61 -38.64 17.78
CA ARG A 6 6.67 -37.64 17.58
C ARG A 6 7.79 -38.22 16.74
N ILE A 7 8.29 -37.42 15.82
CA ILE A 7 9.34 -37.81 14.86
C ILE A 7 10.60 -37.03 15.19
N VAL A 8 11.72 -37.74 15.37
CA VAL A 8 13.02 -37.17 15.72
C VAL A 8 14.14 -37.78 14.90
N ASP A 9 15.25 -37.07 14.80
CA ASP A 9 16.51 -37.58 14.27
C ASP A 9 17.17 -38.55 15.28
N SER A 10 17.45 -39.75 14.84
CA SER A 10 18.07 -40.80 15.67
C SER A 10 19.50 -40.46 16.11
N SER A 11 20.17 -39.50 15.43
CA SER A 11 21.57 -39.17 15.70
C SER A 11 21.76 -38.13 16.79
N ASN A 12 20.82 -37.17 16.91
CA ASN A 12 20.94 -36.02 17.83
C ASN A 12 19.67 -35.76 18.67
N GLY A 13 18.56 -36.46 18.38
CA GLY A 13 17.27 -36.29 19.05
C GLY A 13 16.51 -35.03 18.69
N GLU A 14 16.99 -34.26 17.68
CA GLU A 14 16.27 -33.09 17.20
C GLU A 14 14.94 -33.46 16.53
N THR A 15 13.95 -32.60 16.68
CA THR A 15 12.64 -32.81 16.07
C THR A 15 12.71 -32.64 14.55
N LEU A 16 11.95 -33.47 13.83
CA LEU A 16 11.87 -33.40 12.36
C LEU A 16 10.52 -32.79 11.95
N PRO A 17 10.43 -31.48 11.72
CA PRO A 17 9.22 -30.80 11.27
C PRO A 17 8.95 -31.09 9.79
N SER A 18 7.67 -31.19 9.41
CA SER A 18 7.23 -31.53 8.04
C SER A 18 7.56 -32.95 7.58
N ALA A 19 7.88 -33.87 8.49
CA ALA A 19 8.03 -35.27 8.13
C ALA A 19 6.64 -35.83 7.73
N ALA A 20 6.57 -36.39 6.55
CA ALA A 20 5.32 -36.97 6.02
C ALA A 20 5.03 -38.32 6.68
N VAL A 21 3.79 -38.49 7.14
CA VAL A 21 3.26 -39.76 7.69
C VAL A 21 2.12 -40.21 6.79
N ILE A 22 2.29 -41.31 6.09
CA ILE A 22 1.38 -41.80 5.05
C ILE A 22 0.79 -43.12 5.51
N LEU A 23 -0.52 -43.30 5.43
CA LEU A 23 -1.20 -44.56 5.67
C LEU A 23 -1.03 -45.45 4.42
N ASP A 24 -0.32 -46.57 4.56
CA ASP A 24 -0.01 -47.43 3.45
C ASP A 24 -1.30 -47.97 2.79
N GLY A 25 -1.33 -47.92 1.47
CA GLY A 25 -2.50 -48.35 0.66
C GLY A 25 -3.60 -47.32 0.54
N SER A 26 -3.40 -46.09 1.06
CA SER A 26 -4.36 -44.99 0.91
C SER A 26 -3.65 -43.70 0.47
N TYR A 27 -4.44 -42.68 0.10
CA TYR A 27 -3.94 -41.30 -0.12
C TYR A 27 -4.01 -40.44 1.17
N LYS A 28 -4.39 -41.08 2.30
CA LYS A 28 -4.42 -40.40 3.59
C LYS A 28 -3.01 -40.21 4.14
N GLY A 29 -2.72 -39.04 4.63
CA GLY A 29 -1.45 -38.75 5.25
C GLY A 29 -1.49 -37.44 6.01
N THR A 30 -0.59 -37.29 6.98
CA THR A 30 -0.38 -36.07 7.75
C THR A 30 1.10 -35.71 7.73
N ILE A 31 1.44 -34.60 8.38
CA ILE A 31 2.81 -34.14 8.57
C ILE A 31 3.07 -33.82 10.05
N SER A 32 4.34 -33.88 10.46
CA SER A 32 4.71 -33.40 11.78
C SER A 32 4.73 -31.86 11.85
N ASN A 33 4.33 -31.32 13.01
CA ASN A 33 4.45 -29.91 13.33
C ASN A 33 5.91 -29.51 13.62
N SER A 34 6.18 -28.23 14.02
CA SER A 34 7.55 -27.78 14.35
C SER A 34 8.18 -28.51 15.53
N ASP A 35 7.39 -29.08 16.43
CA ASP A 35 7.84 -29.85 17.60
C ASP A 35 7.97 -31.34 17.29
N GLY A 36 7.78 -31.73 16.01
CA GLY A 36 7.86 -33.11 15.53
C GLY A 36 6.60 -33.95 15.77
N PHE A 37 5.55 -33.41 16.37
CA PHE A 37 4.32 -34.13 16.65
C PHE A 37 3.45 -34.30 15.40
N PHE A 38 2.84 -35.48 15.28
CA PHE A 38 1.87 -35.76 14.24
C PHE A 38 0.62 -36.45 14.82
N THR A 39 -0.48 -36.34 14.10
CA THR A 39 -1.73 -37.10 14.35
C THR A 39 -2.30 -37.52 13.01
N ILE A 40 -2.72 -38.78 12.87
CA ILE A 40 -3.35 -39.32 11.67
C ILE A 40 -4.56 -40.17 12.05
N SER A 41 -5.68 -39.95 11.36
CA SER A 41 -6.93 -40.72 11.56
C SER A 41 -6.91 -41.99 10.72
N VAL A 42 -7.15 -43.11 11.35
CA VAL A 42 -7.26 -44.43 10.71
C VAL A 42 -8.60 -45.08 10.95
N ASP A 43 -9.07 -45.89 10.02
CA ASP A 43 -10.39 -46.53 10.12
C ASP A 43 -10.40 -47.69 11.13
N SER A 44 -9.28 -48.43 11.21
CA SER A 44 -9.12 -49.56 12.14
C SER A 44 -7.63 -49.93 12.30
N LEU A 45 -7.32 -50.64 13.37
CA LEU A 45 -6.02 -51.31 13.56
C LEU A 45 -6.11 -52.78 13.08
N PRO A 46 -5.02 -53.41 12.63
CA PRO A 46 -3.67 -52.81 12.51
C PRO A 46 -3.56 -51.84 11.33
N ALA A 47 -2.81 -50.73 11.51
CA ALA A 47 -2.55 -49.73 10.51
C ALA A 47 -1.05 -49.65 10.21
N ALA A 48 -0.68 -49.71 8.95
CA ALA A 48 0.72 -49.56 8.48
C ALA A 48 0.97 -48.12 8.07
N LEU A 49 1.97 -47.48 8.68
CA LEU A 49 2.37 -46.12 8.41
C LEU A 49 3.77 -46.11 7.77
N THR A 50 3.91 -45.34 6.73
CA THR A 50 5.23 -45.02 6.12
C THR A 50 5.59 -43.59 6.48
N ILE A 51 6.68 -43.42 7.22
CA ILE A 51 7.20 -42.11 7.66
C ILE A 51 8.41 -41.74 6.79
N ARG A 52 8.39 -40.52 6.24
CA ARG A 52 9.39 -40.01 5.30
C ARG A 52 9.80 -38.60 5.66
N PHE A 53 11.10 -38.35 5.60
CA PHE A 53 11.68 -37.00 5.71
C PHE A 53 12.87 -36.87 4.75
N LEU A 54 13.03 -35.73 4.08
CA LEU A 54 14.12 -35.53 3.15
C LEU A 54 15.47 -35.59 3.86
N GLY A 55 16.43 -36.35 3.33
CA GLY A 55 17.72 -36.57 3.97
C GLY A 55 17.73 -37.70 4.99
N PHE A 56 16.65 -38.47 5.13
CA PHE A 56 16.54 -39.56 6.08
C PHE A 56 16.00 -40.83 5.40
N HIS A 57 16.39 -41.96 5.94
CA HIS A 57 15.82 -43.25 5.53
C HIS A 57 14.36 -43.33 5.95
N GLN A 58 13.50 -43.72 4.99
CA GLN A 58 12.08 -43.96 5.31
C GLN A 58 11.92 -45.08 6.35
N LYS A 59 10.93 -44.94 7.23
CA LYS A 59 10.61 -45.97 8.25
C LYS A 59 9.16 -46.43 8.10
N LYS A 60 8.95 -47.71 8.06
CA LYS A 60 7.63 -48.33 8.09
C LYS A 60 7.34 -48.86 9.47
N ILE A 61 6.16 -48.54 9.99
CA ILE A 61 5.70 -48.94 11.32
C ILE A 61 4.29 -49.48 11.19
N THR A 62 4.04 -50.63 11.80
CA THR A 62 2.66 -51.17 11.91
C THR A 62 2.19 -51.01 13.34
N VAL A 63 1.16 -50.19 13.53
CA VAL A 63 0.53 -49.99 14.83
C VAL A 63 -0.57 -51.06 15.00
N SER A 64 -0.41 -51.89 16.00
CA SER A 64 -1.29 -53.02 16.22
C SER A 64 -2.25 -52.83 17.42
N ASP A 65 -1.85 -52.00 18.39
CA ASP A 65 -2.60 -51.73 19.64
C ASP A 65 -2.53 -50.23 19.99
N GLU A 66 -3.60 -49.72 20.61
CA GLU A 66 -3.68 -48.37 21.19
C GLU A 66 -2.68 -48.14 22.31
N ALA A 67 -2.27 -49.18 22.99
CA ALA A 67 -1.30 -49.12 24.08
C ALA A 67 0.14 -48.69 23.58
N GLU A 68 0.37 -48.74 22.27
CA GLU A 68 1.61 -48.30 21.66
C GLU A 68 1.71 -46.76 21.49
N LEU A 69 0.63 -46.03 21.74
CA LEU A 69 0.52 -44.58 21.54
C LEU A 69 0.86 -43.78 22.79
N PRO A 70 1.49 -42.56 22.68
CA PRO A 70 1.98 -41.95 21.45
C PRO A 70 3.27 -42.61 20.93
N LEU A 71 3.44 -42.68 19.61
CA LEU A 71 4.62 -43.29 18.99
C LEU A 71 5.85 -42.35 19.10
N LEU A 72 7.01 -42.91 19.39
CA LEU A 72 8.29 -42.22 19.16
C LEU A 72 8.94 -42.82 17.90
N VAL A 73 9.07 -42.02 16.86
CA VAL A 73 9.62 -42.42 15.59
C VAL A 73 10.99 -41.78 15.37
N GLU A 74 12.01 -42.58 15.46
CA GLU A 74 13.39 -42.15 15.17
C GLU A 74 13.71 -42.46 13.72
N LEU A 75 14.08 -41.44 12.92
CA LEU A 75 14.58 -41.57 11.56
C LEU A 75 16.11 -41.49 11.56
N SER A 76 16.75 -42.29 10.75
CA SER A 76 18.21 -42.26 10.59
C SER A 76 18.60 -41.44 9.37
N PRO A 77 19.58 -40.49 9.51
CA PRO A 77 20.07 -39.72 8.37
C PRO A 77 20.58 -40.65 7.24
N SER A 78 20.23 -40.29 6.00
CA SER A 78 20.72 -40.95 4.81
C SER A 78 22.06 -40.31 4.41
N VAL A 79 23.17 -40.95 4.83
CA VAL A 79 24.53 -40.53 4.44
C VAL A 79 24.87 -41.30 3.15
N THR A 80 24.83 -40.61 2.02
CA THR A 80 25.37 -41.20 0.77
C THR A 80 26.74 -40.57 0.50
N GLU A 81 27.80 -41.42 0.41
CA GLU A 81 29.08 -40.95 -0.12
C GLU A 81 28.88 -40.53 -1.56
N MET A 82 29.25 -39.27 -1.89
CA MET A 82 29.15 -38.75 -3.24
C MET A 82 30.08 -39.51 -4.16
N ASP A 83 29.55 -40.12 -5.23
CA ASP A 83 30.37 -40.49 -6.38
C ASP A 83 30.97 -39.18 -6.96
N GLU A 84 32.25 -39.27 -7.36
CA GLU A 84 33.06 -38.16 -7.88
C GLU A 84 32.31 -37.47 -9.04
N ILE A 85 31.88 -36.23 -8.82
CA ILE A 85 31.19 -35.42 -9.85
C ILE A 85 32.21 -35.13 -10.94
N VAL A 86 31.99 -35.67 -12.11
CA VAL A 86 32.78 -35.35 -13.31
C VAL A 86 32.53 -33.88 -13.63
N VAL A 87 33.54 -33.05 -13.41
CA VAL A 87 33.49 -31.62 -13.70
C VAL A 87 33.42 -31.44 -15.22
N THR A 88 32.24 -31.16 -15.73
CA THR A 88 32.02 -30.65 -17.08
C THR A 88 32.11 -29.13 -17.07
N ASP A 89 32.31 -28.50 -18.24
CA ASP A 89 32.33 -27.02 -18.37
C ASP A 89 31.04 -26.32 -17.89
N GLN A 90 29.99 -27.09 -17.63
CA GLN A 90 28.67 -26.61 -17.18
C GLN A 90 28.25 -27.31 -15.89
N ASP A 91 27.75 -26.56 -14.92
CA ASP A 91 27.27 -27.11 -13.65
C ASP A 91 26.12 -28.11 -13.88
N PRO A 92 26.16 -29.30 -13.33
CA PRO A 92 25.09 -30.32 -13.48
C PRO A 92 23.72 -29.81 -13.01
N GLY A 93 23.68 -28.89 -12.04
CA GLY A 93 22.45 -28.29 -11.53
C GLY A 93 21.66 -27.58 -12.61
N LEU A 94 22.32 -26.94 -13.57
CA LEU A 94 21.66 -26.31 -14.69
C LEU A 94 20.95 -27.35 -15.58
N THR A 95 21.64 -28.41 -15.95
CA THR A 95 21.08 -29.51 -16.79
C THR A 95 19.89 -30.18 -16.09
N ILE A 96 19.99 -30.42 -14.78
CA ILE A 96 18.88 -31.01 -13.99
C ILE A 96 17.66 -30.10 -14.04
N MET A 97 17.83 -28.78 -13.83
CA MET A 97 16.71 -27.85 -13.88
C MET A 97 16.12 -27.67 -15.28
N GLU A 98 16.93 -27.75 -16.35
CA GLU A 98 16.42 -27.79 -17.73
C GLU A 98 15.49 -28.98 -17.93
N MET A 99 15.85 -30.14 -17.39
CA MET A 99 14.99 -31.34 -17.46
C MET A 99 13.71 -31.18 -16.63
N VAL A 100 13.76 -30.51 -15.46
CA VAL A 100 12.57 -30.19 -14.68
C VAL A 100 11.62 -29.30 -15.48
N ILE A 101 12.14 -28.25 -16.13
CA ILE A 101 11.37 -27.33 -16.96
C ILE A 101 10.70 -28.06 -18.13
N GLU A 102 11.42 -28.91 -18.84
CA GLU A 102 10.86 -29.67 -19.95
C GLU A 102 9.81 -30.70 -19.49
N ARG A 103 10.03 -31.38 -18.35
CA ARG A 103 9.04 -32.31 -17.77
C ARG A 103 7.77 -31.60 -17.33
N LYS A 104 7.93 -30.47 -16.65
CA LYS A 104 6.81 -29.59 -16.29
C LYS A 104 5.95 -29.22 -17.49
N LYS A 105 6.57 -28.79 -18.59
CA LYS A 105 5.88 -28.40 -19.82
C LYS A 105 4.98 -29.51 -20.36
N ILE A 106 5.42 -30.77 -20.26
CA ILE A 106 4.66 -31.93 -20.76
C ILE A 106 3.39 -32.12 -19.92
N TRP A 107 3.53 -32.26 -18.60
CA TRP A 107 2.37 -32.55 -17.76
C TRP A 107 1.46 -31.34 -17.56
N ARG A 108 2.00 -30.11 -17.58
CA ARG A 108 1.19 -28.88 -17.41
C ARG A 108 0.19 -28.69 -18.56
N GLN A 109 0.55 -29.09 -19.79
CA GLN A 109 -0.35 -29.01 -20.94
C GLN A 109 -1.55 -29.96 -20.85
N THR A 110 -1.48 -31.01 -20.05
CA THR A 110 -2.58 -31.96 -19.83
C THR A 110 -3.40 -31.71 -18.59
N LEU A 111 -2.94 -30.79 -17.72
CA LEU A 111 -3.66 -30.38 -16.53
C LEU A 111 -4.66 -29.28 -16.90
N GLN A 112 -5.95 -29.59 -16.92
CA GLN A 112 -7.03 -28.64 -17.27
C GLN A 112 -7.71 -28.05 -16.04
N SER A 113 -7.87 -28.86 -14.99
CA SER A 113 -8.52 -28.41 -13.75
C SER A 113 -8.10 -29.29 -12.58
N TYR A 114 -8.26 -28.78 -11.38
CA TYR A 114 -8.27 -29.58 -10.17
C TYR A 114 -9.17 -28.97 -9.09
N GLN A 115 -9.62 -29.84 -8.21
CA GLN A 115 -10.21 -29.51 -6.92
C GLN A 115 -9.30 -30.11 -5.85
N VAL A 116 -9.10 -29.42 -4.73
CA VAL A 116 -8.28 -29.88 -3.61
C VAL A 116 -8.89 -29.42 -2.29
N ASP A 117 -8.89 -30.29 -1.30
CA ASP A 117 -9.26 -29.96 0.06
C ASP A 117 -8.05 -29.36 0.78
N ALA A 118 -8.26 -28.24 1.46
CA ALA A 118 -7.20 -27.49 2.12
C ALA A 118 -7.53 -27.21 3.58
N TYR A 119 -6.55 -27.45 4.45
CA TYR A 119 -6.52 -26.97 5.82
C TYR A 119 -5.41 -25.94 5.96
N THR A 120 -5.74 -24.79 6.54
CA THR A 120 -4.78 -23.71 6.77
C THR A 120 -4.85 -23.25 8.22
N ARG A 121 -3.67 -23.15 8.86
CA ARG A 121 -3.50 -22.46 10.14
C ARG A 121 -2.56 -21.29 9.96
N GLN A 122 -2.97 -20.15 10.44
CA GLN A 122 -2.17 -18.92 10.47
C GLN A 122 -2.08 -18.40 11.90
N SER A 123 -0.88 -18.08 12.36
CA SER A 123 -0.64 -17.38 13.61
C SER A 123 -0.01 -16.01 13.36
N LEU A 124 -0.47 -15.02 14.10
CA LEU A 124 0.11 -13.68 14.17
C LEU A 124 0.71 -13.48 15.56
N SER A 125 1.96 -13.02 15.59
CA SER A 125 2.69 -12.73 16.82
C SER A 125 3.25 -11.32 16.80
N ASN A 126 3.33 -10.72 17.95
CA ASN A 126 4.14 -9.51 18.17
C ASN A 126 5.50 -9.88 18.79
N ASP A 127 6.24 -8.90 19.30
CA ASP A 127 7.57 -9.13 19.91
C ASP A 127 7.52 -10.03 21.17
N THR A 128 6.36 -10.33 21.75
CA THR A 128 6.22 -10.98 23.05
C THR A 128 5.40 -12.28 23.03
N SER A 129 4.42 -12.42 22.17
CA SER A 129 3.49 -13.56 22.17
C SER A 129 2.70 -13.71 20.88
N ILE A 130 2.09 -14.87 20.73
CA ILE A 130 1.04 -15.07 19.69
C ILE A 130 -0.19 -14.25 20.09
N VAL A 131 -0.64 -13.42 19.16
CA VAL A 131 -1.78 -12.50 19.31
C VAL A 131 -3.06 -13.09 18.72
N SER A 132 -2.92 -13.85 17.65
CA SER A 132 -4.05 -14.48 16.95
C SER A 132 -3.65 -15.78 16.31
N ILE A 133 -4.55 -16.76 16.38
CA ILE A 133 -4.47 -17.98 15.59
C ILE A 133 -5.79 -18.13 14.84
N THR A 134 -5.70 -18.37 13.54
CA THR A 134 -6.86 -18.63 12.68
C THR A 134 -6.68 -19.97 12.00
N GLU A 135 -7.69 -20.81 12.08
CA GLU A 135 -7.76 -22.06 11.36
C GLU A 135 -8.91 -22.03 10.36
N SER A 136 -8.68 -22.54 9.16
CA SER A 136 -9.71 -22.65 8.13
C SER A 136 -9.62 -23.97 7.39
N SER A 137 -10.77 -24.50 7.02
CA SER A 137 -10.90 -25.58 6.07
C SER A 137 -11.64 -25.07 4.84
N SER A 138 -11.06 -25.32 3.67
CA SER A 138 -11.60 -24.83 2.40
C SER A 138 -11.46 -25.89 1.29
N VAL A 139 -12.20 -25.66 0.22
CA VAL A 139 -12.01 -26.37 -1.05
C VAL A 139 -11.49 -25.37 -2.07
N ALA A 140 -10.30 -25.61 -2.58
CA ALA A 140 -9.73 -24.80 -3.63
C ALA A 140 -9.93 -25.44 -5.01
N TYR A 141 -10.22 -24.60 -5.97
CA TYR A 141 -10.45 -24.97 -7.36
C TYR A 141 -9.48 -24.21 -8.26
N TRP A 142 -8.97 -24.89 -9.24
CA TRP A 142 -8.19 -24.27 -10.30
C TRP A 142 -8.67 -24.77 -11.66
N ASP A 143 -8.80 -23.88 -12.62
CA ASP A 143 -9.20 -24.15 -13.98
C ASP A 143 -8.30 -23.33 -14.92
N ASP A 144 -7.78 -23.94 -15.98
CA ASP A 144 -6.82 -23.32 -16.89
C ASP A 144 -7.34 -22.05 -17.60
N ILE A 145 -8.69 -21.97 -17.76
CA ILE A 145 -9.35 -20.84 -18.43
C ILE A 145 -9.92 -19.84 -17.42
N ARG A 146 -10.51 -20.33 -16.32
CA ARG A 146 -11.29 -19.55 -15.36
C ARG A 146 -10.49 -19.10 -14.14
N GLY A 147 -9.25 -19.64 -13.97
CA GLY A 147 -8.37 -19.27 -12.86
C GLY A 147 -8.67 -19.98 -11.55
N HIS A 148 -8.33 -19.34 -10.45
CA HIS A 148 -8.46 -19.88 -9.09
C HIS A 148 -9.75 -19.42 -8.43
N LYS A 149 -10.36 -20.32 -7.65
CA LYS A 149 -11.45 -20.03 -6.71
C LYS A 149 -11.26 -20.81 -5.43
N GLU A 150 -11.65 -20.24 -4.31
CA GLU A 150 -11.61 -20.92 -3.01
C GLU A 150 -12.95 -20.76 -2.30
N VAL A 151 -13.47 -21.86 -1.79
CA VAL A 151 -14.71 -21.90 -1.00
C VAL A 151 -14.35 -22.29 0.43
N GLN A 152 -14.44 -21.34 1.35
CA GLN A 152 -14.21 -21.59 2.77
C GLN A 152 -15.41 -22.35 3.37
N ILE A 153 -15.15 -23.50 3.99
CA ILE A 153 -16.18 -24.34 4.58
C ILE A 153 -16.34 -24.04 6.07
N THR A 154 -15.23 -24.01 6.80
CA THR A 154 -15.25 -23.74 8.25
C THR A 154 -14.09 -22.81 8.63
N GLN A 155 -14.31 -22.00 9.65
CA GLN A 155 -13.30 -21.12 10.24
C GLN A 155 -13.42 -21.12 11.76
N GLN A 156 -12.30 -21.23 12.44
CA GLN A 156 -12.18 -21.02 13.87
C GLN A 156 -11.20 -19.89 14.13
N GLN A 157 -11.54 -18.97 15.03
CA GLN A 157 -10.70 -17.84 15.41
C GLN A 157 -10.53 -17.80 16.92
N THR A 158 -9.37 -17.31 17.36
CA THR A 158 -9.09 -17.06 18.77
C THR A 158 -9.28 -15.60 19.17
N THR A 159 -9.14 -14.68 18.21
CA THR A 159 -9.37 -13.24 18.39
C THR A 159 -10.46 -12.75 17.46
N ASN A 160 -11.10 -11.62 17.83
CA ASN A 160 -12.15 -11.02 17.03
C ASN A 160 -11.54 -10.24 15.85
N ILE A 161 -11.28 -10.94 14.76
CA ILE A 161 -10.82 -10.35 13.49
C ILE A 161 -12.05 -10.13 12.61
N SER A 162 -12.18 -8.95 12.01
CA SER A 162 -13.22 -8.73 11.01
C SER A 162 -13.01 -9.66 9.81
N GLY A 163 -14.10 -10.12 9.23
CA GLY A 163 -14.04 -11.07 8.11
C GLY A 163 -13.18 -10.61 6.94
N ASP A 164 -13.05 -9.31 6.73
CA ASP A 164 -12.28 -8.69 5.65
C ASP A 164 -10.76 -8.75 5.88
N GLN A 165 -10.35 -8.92 7.13
CA GLN A 165 -8.94 -9.02 7.55
C GLN A 165 -8.44 -10.47 7.67
N ASN A 166 -9.29 -11.44 7.36
CA ASN A 166 -8.92 -12.85 7.41
C ASN A 166 -8.17 -13.27 6.15
N PHE A 167 -6.87 -13.45 6.26
CA PHE A 167 -5.98 -13.88 5.19
C PHE A 167 -5.72 -15.40 5.18
N SER A 168 -6.37 -16.17 6.07
CA SER A 168 -6.19 -17.61 6.11
C SER A 168 -6.88 -18.27 4.90
N GLY A 169 -6.09 -18.82 4.01
CA GLY A 169 -6.56 -19.50 2.82
C GLY A 169 -5.43 -19.84 1.86
N VAL A 170 -5.71 -20.71 0.90
CA VAL A 170 -4.72 -21.16 -0.09
C VAL A 170 -4.60 -20.23 -1.30
N ARG A 171 -5.56 -19.33 -1.52
CA ARG A 171 -5.57 -18.40 -2.65
C ARG A 171 -4.35 -17.46 -2.69
N TYR A 172 -3.80 -17.16 -1.52
CA TYR A 172 -2.62 -16.29 -1.40
C TYR A 172 -1.30 -17.06 -1.41
N MET A 173 -1.36 -18.40 -1.53
CA MET A 173 -0.18 -19.23 -1.56
C MET A 173 0.36 -19.35 -2.97
N PRO A 174 1.63 -19.02 -3.20
CA PRO A 174 2.26 -19.26 -4.48
C PRO A 174 2.39 -20.76 -4.75
N ASN A 175 2.27 -21.14 -6.02
CA ASN A 175 2.71 -22.45 -6.49
C ASN A 175 4.06 -22.28 -7.20
N PHE A 176 5.13 -22.84 -6.64
CA PHE A 176 6.48 -22.65 -7.20
C PHE A 176 6.75 -23.44 -8.49
N TYR A 177 5.74 -24.16 -8.98
CA TYR A 177 5.72 -24.62 -10.36
C TYR A 177 5.18 -23.58 -11.36
N ASP A 178 4.60 -22.47 -10.91
CA ASP A 178 4.09 -21.46 -11.82
C ASP A 178 5.21 -20.65 -12.49
N ASP A 179 4.94 -20.16 -13.69
CA ASP A 179 5.92 -19.42 -14.48
C ASP A 179 6.21 -18.03 -13.89
N ASN A 180 5.17 -17.37 -13.42
CA ASN A 180 5.27 -16.07 -12.77
C ASN A 180 4.57 -16.15 -11.41
N ILE A 181 5.24 -15.64 -10.41
CA ILE A 181 4.79 -15.70 -9.02
C ILE A 181 4.71 -14.28 -8.49
N GLU A 182 3.53 -13.89 -8.04
CA GLU A 182 3.30 -12.59 -7.43
C GLU A 182 3.38 -12.72 -5.90
N ILE A 183 4.30 -11.97 -5.28
CA ILE A 183 4.46 -11.90 -3.83
C ILE A 183 4.56 -10.44 -3.44
N ALA A 184 3.70 -10.00 -2.52
CA ALA A 184 3.67 -8.64 -2.00
C ALA A 184 3.66 -7.57 -3.12
N GLY A 185 2.98 -7.85 -4.24
CA GLY A 185 2.89 -7.00 -5.41
C GLY A 185 4.09 -7.07 -6.37
N TYR A 186 5.15 -7.81 -6.04
CA TYR A 186 6.27 -8.07 -6.94
C TYR A 186 5.98 -9.27 -7.84
N ASN A 187 6.14 -9.11 -9.14
CA ASN A 187 6.00 -10.20 -10.10
C ASN A 187 7.39 -10.80 -10.40
N MET A 188 7.64 -12.00 -9.90
CA MET A 188 8.91 -12.71 -10.00
C MET A 188 8.83 -13.87 -10.99
N VAL A 189 9.92 -14.13 -11.67
CA VAL A 189 10.04 -15.30 -12.53
C VAL A 189 10.22 -16.54 -11.66
N GLY A 190 9.36 -17.55 -11.88
CA GLY A 190 9.48 -18.84 -11.18
C GLY A 190 10.75 -19.60 -11.58
N ILE A 191 11.26 -20.44 -10.66
CA ILE A 191 12.47 -21.26 -10.91
C ILE A 191 12.25 -22.34 -11.98
N THR A 192 11.01 -22.63 -12.30
CA THR A 192 10.60 -23.57 -13.36
C THR A 192 10.05 -22.86 -14.61
N HIS A 193 10.19 -21.54 -14.71
CA HIS A 193 9.81 -20.79 -15.91
C HIS A 193 10.61 -21.28 -17.14
N PRO A 194 10.04 -21.31 -18.36
CA PRO A 194 10.76 -21.73 -19.58
C PRO A 194 12.09 -20.99 -19.81
N GLU A 195 12.20 -19.74 -19.36
CA GLU A 195 13.42 -18.95 -19.43
C GLU A 195 14.17 -18.84 -18.10
N ALA A 196 13.87 -19.66 -17.08
CA ALA A 196 14.47 -19.56 -15.75
C ALA A 196 16.02 -19.56 -15.79
N THR A 197 16.60 -20.29 -16.70
CA THR A 197 18.08 -20.36 -16.89
C THR A 197 18.72 -19.05 -17.31
N ARG A 198 17.94 -18.08 -17.81
CA ARG A 198 18.39 -16.70 -18.08
C ARG A 198 18.33 -15.79 -16.85
N PHE A 199 17.49 -16.16 -15.88
CA PHE A 199 17.26 -15.36 -14.65
C PHE A 199 18.06 -15.89 -13.48
N TYR A 200 18.28 -17.21 -13.41
CA TYR A 200 18.93 -17.88 -12.29
C TYR A 200 20.22 -18.61 -12.70
N THR A 201 21.13 -18.68 -11.75
CA THR A 201 22.24 -19.63 -11.75
C THR A 201 21.81 -20.80 -10.88
N PHE A 202 21.92 -22.01 -11.39
CA PHE A 202 21.62 -23.26 -10.73
C PHE A 202 22.90 -24.01 -10.46
N LYS A 203 23.10 -24.50 -9.24
CA LYS A 203 24.28 -25.21 -8.80
C LYS A 203 23.87 -26.48 -8.06
N LEU A 204 24.44 -27.61 -8.46
CA LEU A 204 24.26 -28.85 -7.71
C LEU A 204 25.06 -28.80 -6.40
N ALA A 205 24.34 -28.78 -5.26
CA ALA A 205 24.93 -28.68 -3.94
C ALA A 205 25.14 -30.05 -3.28
N ASP A 206 24.21 -31.00 -3.54
CA ASP A 206 24.24 -32.32 -2.91
C ASP A 206 23.47 -33.34 -3.76
N THR A 207 23.81 -34.64 -3.59
CA THR A 207 23.07 -35.75 -4.20
C THR A 207 22.85 -36.82 -3.15
N GLN A 208 21.60 -37.24 -2.99
CA GLN A 208 21.18 -38.26 -2.04
C GLN A 208 20.38 -39.35 -2.75
N GLU A 209 19.99 -40.39 -2.04
CA GLU A 209 19.08 -41.41 -2.53
C GLU A 209 17.71 -41.28 -1.82
N PHE A 210 16.65 -41.27 -2.61
CA PHE A 210 15.28 -41.27 -2.11
C PHE A 210 14.43 -42.27 -2.90
N GLU A 211 13.90 -43.28 -2.24
CA GLU A 211 13.12 -44.38 -2.87
C GLU A 211 13.83 -45.04 -4.06
N SER A 212 15.13 -45.35 -3.91
CA SER A 212 15.98 -45.94 -4.96
C SER A 212 16.13 -45.07 -6.23
N LYS A 213 15.91 -43.77 -6.10
CA LYS A 213 16.14 -42.76 -7.14
C LYS A 213 17.12 -41.70 -6.61
N PRO A 214 17.95 -41.13 -7.46
CA PRO A 214 18.79 -40.02 -7.05
C PRO A 214 17.90 -38.80 -6.70
N LEU A 215 18.27 -38.11 -5.64
CA LEU A 215 17.65 -36.89 -5.18
C LEU A 215 18.70 -35.78 -5.19
N TYR A 216 18.49 -34.76 -6.00
CA TYR A 216 19.42 -33.67 -6.21
C TYR A 216 19.03 -32.43 -5.42
N LYS A 217 19.95 -31.88 -4.63
CA LYS A 217 19.79 -30.57 -3.98
C LYS A 217 20.39 -29.51 -4.89
N ILE A 218 19.56 -28.63 -5.41
CA ILE A 218 19.95 -27.55 -6.31
C ILE A 218 19.87 -26.24 -5.57
N GLU A 219 20.98 -25.53 -5.42
CA GLU A 219 21.01 -24.13 -4.99
C GLU A 219 20.76 -23.22 -6.20
N PHE A 220 19.95 -22.18 -6.02
CA PHE A 220 19.70 -21.20 -7.06
C PHE A 220 19.80 -19.78 -6.56
N THR A 221 20.38 -18.92 -7.39
CA THR A 221 20.55 -17.48 -7.10
C THR A 221 20.28 -16.67 -8.36
N PRO A 222 19.80 -15.42 -8.24
CA PRO A 222 19.57 -14.55 -9.38
C PRO A 222 20.87 -14.22 -10.12
N ARG A 223 20.85 -14.20 -11.45
CA ARG A 223 21.97 -13.71 -12.26
C ARG A 223 22.15 -12.18 -12.21
N LYS A 224 21.09 -11.45 -11.86
CA LYS A 224 21.06 -9.99 -11.78
C LYS A 224 20.41 -9.55 -10.48
N ASN A 225 21.14 -8.80 -9.69
CA ASN A 225 20.68 -8.34 -8.38
C ASN A 225 19.72 -7.13 -8.41
N LEU A 226 19.38 -6.61 -9.60
CA LEU A 226 18.48 -5.44 -9.73
C LEU A 226 17.02 -5.82 -10.04
N GLN A 227 16.71 -7.11 -10.14
CA GLN A 227 15.36 -7.59 -10.42
C GLN A 227 14.86 -8.46 -9.27
N PRO A 228 13.55 -8.36 -8.91
CA PRO A 228 12.97 -9.25 -7.94
C PRO A 228 13.02 -10.70 -8.44
N ALA A 229 13.54 -11.56 -7.60
CA ALA A 229 13.76 -12.96 -7.89
C ALA A 229 13.86 -13.76 -6.59
N PHE A 230 13.95 -15.08 -6.68
CA PHE A 230 14.10 -15.96 -5.53
C PHE A 230 15.55 -16.38 -5.30
N VAL A 231 15.87 -16.65 -4.04
CA VAL A 231 17.11 -17.27 -3.59
C VAL A 231 16.73 -18.48 -2.74
N GLY A 232 17.38 -19.62 -2.93
CA GLY A 232 17.07 -20.78 -2.09
C GLY A 232 17.57 -22.09 -2.66
N THR A 233 16.90 -23.16 -2.26
CA THR A 233 17.21 -24.54 -2.65
C THR A 233 15.98 -25.26 -3.20
N ALA A 234 16.20 -26.18 -4.12
CA ALA A 234 15.19 -27.07 -4.64
C ALA A 234 15.68 -28.51 -4.57
N TRP A 235 14.84 -29.41 -4.07
CA TRP A 235 15.07 -30.83 -4.11
C TRP A 235 14.39 -31.45 -5.32
N VAL A 236 15.16 -32.04 -6.22
CA VAL A 236 14.69 -32.58 -7.48
C VAL A 236 14.85 -34.11 -7.47
N LEU A 237 13.75 -34.84 -7.66
CA LEU A 237 13.74 -36.27 -7.79
C LEU A 237 14.28 -36.68 -9.16
N GLY A 238 15.38 -37.43 -9.21
CA GLY A 238 15.98 -37.95 -10.42
C GLY A 238 15.07 -38.97 -11.11
N ARG A 239 15.30 -39.20 -12.38
CA ARG A 239 14.47 -39.99 -13.33
C ARG A 239 13.13 -39.32 -13.67
N ASP A 240 12.40 -38.80 -12.67
CA ASP A 240 11.15 -38.05 -12.87
C ASP A 240 11.42 -36.59 -13.24
N TYR A 241 12.55 -36.04 -12.81
CA TYR A 241 12.90 -34.61 -12.92
C TYR A 241 11.78 -33.72 -12.44
N ALA A 242 11.41 -33.95 -11.19
CA ALA A 242 10.32 -33.24 -10.54
C ALA A 242 10.75 -32.63 -9.21
N LEU A 243 10.23 -31.46 -8.88
CA LEU A 243 10.42 -30.85 -7.56
C LEU A 243 9.72 -31.70 -6.49
N LEU A 244 10.44 -32.08 -5.44
CA LEU A 244 9.87 -32.65 -4.22
C LEU A 244 9.65 -31.57 -3.15
N GLU A 245 10.61 -30.65 -3.04
CA GLU A 245 10.55 -29.56 -2.07
C GLU A 245 11.29 -28.36 -2.63
N VAL A 246 10.81 -27.17 -2.28
CA VAL A 246 11.54 -25.91 -2.42
C VAL A 246 11.58 -25.21 -1.08
N ASP A 247 12.73 -24.62 -0.76
CA ASP A 247 12.95 -23.76 0.40
C ASP A 247 13.60 -22.46 -0.11
N LEU A 248 12.88 -21.37 -0.07
CA LEU A 248 13.28 -20.15 -0.76
C LEU A 248 12.72 -18.88 -0.12
N LYS A 249 13.37 -17.79 -0.43
CA LYS A 249 12.94 -16.44 -0.08
C LYS A 249 13.13 -15.49 -1.26
N PRO A 250 12.41 -14.36 -1.30
CA PRO A 250 12.73 -13.27 -2.19
C PRO A 250 14.14 -12.74 -1.94
N ASN A 251 14.78 -12.20 -2.98
CA ASN A 251 16.06 -11.52 -2.84
C ASN A 251 15.89 -10.12 -2.25
N ASP A 252 17.00 -9.48 -1.87
CA ASP A 252 17.03 -8.18 -1.19
C ASP A 252 16.42 -7.00 -2.02
N VAL A 253 16.08 -7.26 -3.29
CA VAL A 253 15.35 -6.30 -4.13
C VAL A 253 13.87 -6.20 -3.74
N VAL A 254 13.34 -7.24 -3.10
CA VAL A 254 11.99 -7.24 -2.54
C VAL A 254 12.04 -6.57 -1.18
N ASP A 255 12.09 -5.25 -1.22
CA ASP A 255 12.16 -4.39 -0.05
C ASP A 255 11.12 -3.26 -0.17
N PHE A 256 10.77 -2.64 0.93
CA PHE A 256 9.76 -1.60 1.02
C PHE A 256 10.37 -0.31 1.56
N PRO A 257 9.95 0.85 1.01
CA PRO A 257 10.43 2.12 1.53
C PRO A 257 9.91 2.37 2.96
N PRO A 258 10.56 3.28 3.71
CA PRO A 258 10.02 3.72 4.99
C PRO A 258 8.51 4.07 4.90
N PRO A 259 7.71 3.70 5.90
CA PRO A 259 8.14 3.36 7.26
C PRO A 259 8.51 1.88 7.52
N ILE A 260 8.52 1.01 6.51
CA ILE A 260 8.92 -0.39 6.68
C ILE A 260 10.43 -0.45 6.87
N GLN A 261 10.88 -1.03 7.98
CA GLN A 261 12.29 -1.12 8.37
C GLN A 261 12.87 -2.51 8.12
N GLU A 262 12.03 -3.53 8.16
CA GLU A 262 12.39 -4.92 7.97
C GLU A 262 11.23 -5.64 7.29
N PHE A 263 11.52 -6.39 6.27
CA PHE A 263 10.57 -7.25 5.57
C PHE A 263 11.28 -8.56 5.24
N ASP A 264 11.00 -9.60 6.01
CA ASP A 264 11.45 -10.96 5.76
C ASP A 264 10.28 -11.84 5.38
N LEU A 265 10.49 -12.69 4.38
CA LEU A 265 9.48 -13.63 3.91
C LEU A 265 10.15 -14.88 3.39
N SER A 266 9.80 -16.04 3.91
CA SER A 266 10.32 -17.33 3.50
C SER A 266 9.20 -18.31 3.20
N TYR A 267 9.48 -19.21 2.27
CA TYR A 267 8.55 -20.22 1.81
C TYR A 267 9.21 -21.58 1.79
N LYS A 268 8.49 -22.57 2.30
CA LYS A 268 8.82 -23.97 2.12
C LYS A 268 7.60 -24.67 1.54
N GLN A 269 7.75 -25.32 0.38
CA GLN A 269 6.65 -26.00 -0.30
C GLN A 269 7.07 -27.40 -0.72
N GLN A 270 6.26 -28.38 -0.36
CA GLN A 270 6.44 -29.77 -0.76
C GLN A 270 5.44 -30.17 -1.84
N PHE A 271 5.88 -31.04 -2.71
CA PHE A 271 5.09 -31.56 -3.83
C PHE A 271 4.98 -33.08 -3.78
N SER A 272 3.87 -33.60 -4.29
CA SER A 272 3.67 -35.03 -4.44
C SER A 272 3.10 -35.36 -5.81
N ASN A 273 3.32 -36.61 -6.25
CA ASN A 273 2.82 -37.09 -7.52
C ASN A 273 1.37 -37.55 -7.39
N TYR A 274 0.51 -37.07 -8.28
CA TYR A 274 -0.86 -37.46 -8.41
C TYR A 274 -1.15 -38.02 -9.80
N GLY A 275 -1.89 -39.13 -9.87
CA GLY A 275 -2.22 -39.79 -11.14
C GLY A 275 -1.01 -40.24 -11.97
N GLY A 276 0.16 -40.42 -11.34
CA GLY A 276 1.38 -40.85 -11.98
C GLY A 276 2.12 -39.82 -12.82
N SER A 277 1.52 -38.62 -13.03
CA SER A 277 2.10 -37.62 -13.95
C SER A 277 2.13 -36.19 -13.38
N TYR A 278 1.23 -35.80 -12.48
CA TYR A 278 1.04 -34.45 -12.01
C TYR A 278 1.74 -34.24 -10.68
N TRP A 279 2.58 -33.21 -10.59
CA TRP A 279 3.28 -32.83 -9.36
C TRP A 279 2.63 -31.58 -8.78
N LEU A 280 1.90 -31.76 -7.68
CA LEU A 280 1.06 -30.73 -7.07
C LEU A 280 1.48 -30.47 -5.62
N PRO A 281 1.29 -29.25 -5.10
CA PRO A 281 1.61 -28.90 -3.72
C PRO A 281 0.84 -29.76 -2.72
N VAL A 282 1.47 -30.15 -1.62
CA VAL A 282 0.82 -30.92 -0.53
C VAL A 282 1.01 -30.28 0.84
N ASP A 283 2.11 -29.58 1.04
CA ASP A 283 2.40 -28.81 2.24
C ASP A 283 3.01 -27.48 1.86
N VAL A 284 2.55 -26.39 2.45
CA VAL A 284 3.08 -25.07 2.24
C VAL A 284 3.25 -24.38 3.59
N ARG A 285 4.43 -23.91 3.86
CA ARG A 285 4.77 -23.09 5.03
C ARG A 285 5.27 -21.75 4.59
N ILE A 286 4.73 -20.71 5.23
CA ILE A 286 5.10 -19.33 5.00
C ILE A 286 5.46 -18.73 6.35
N GLU A 287 6.63 -18.15 6.44
CA GLU A 287 7.04 -17.37 7.60
C GLU A 287 7.38 -15.96 7.15
N GLY A 288 6.85 -14.97 7.85
CA GLY A 288 7.07 -13.58 7.53
C GLY A 288 7.26 -12.72 8.75
N LYS A 289 8.05 -11.66 8.59
CA LYS A 289 8.27 -10.63 9.61
C LYS A 289 8.26 -9.26 8.95
N VAL A 290 7.45 -8.38 9.50
CA VAL A 290 7.37 -6.99 9.07
C VAL A 290 7.59 -6.09 10.29
N LYS A 291 8.52 -5.15 10.18
CA LYS A 291 8.77 -4.15 11.20
C LYS A 291 8.53 -2.77 10.62
N VAL A 292 7.64 -2.02 11.26
CA VAL A 292 7.25 -0.68 10.83
C VAL A 292 7.74 0.34 11.84
N GLY A 293 8.46 1.35 11.36
CA GLY A 293 8.94 2.42 12.23
C GLY A 293 9.71 3.51 11.50
N MET A 294 9.65 4.71 12.06
CA MET A 294 10.42 5.88 11.65
C MET A 294 10.67 6.77 12.87
N ILE A 295 11.39 7.87 12.70
CA ILE A 295 11.60 8.83 13.80
C ILE A 295 10.24 9.32 14.34
N GLY A 296 9.98 9.02 15.62
CA GLY A 296 8.73 9.39 16.29
C GLY A 296 7.52 8.48 16.05
N PHE A 297 7.72 7.35 15.36
CA PHE A 297 6.70 6.33 15.12
C PHE A 297 7.32 4.93 15.18
N ARG A 298 6.76 4.03 15.96
CA ARG A 298 7.19 2.64 16.09
C ARG A 298 5.97 1.74 16.32
N MET A 299 5.95 0.61 15.63
CA MET A 299 5.02 -0.48 15.90
C MET A 299 5.78 -1.71 16.41
N PRO A 300 5.15 -2.58 17.22
CA PRO A 300 5.65 -3.91 17.46
C PRO A 300 5.87 -4.66 16.14
N ALA A 301 6.89 -5.53 16.07
CA ALA A 301 7.09 -6.32 14.88
C ALA A 301 5.90 -7.26 14.67
N ILE A 302 5.43 -7.35 13.43
CA ILE A 302 4.38 -8.28 13.02
C ILE A 302 5.08 -9.52 12.47
N GLN A 303 4.91 -10.64 13.15
CA GLN A 303 5.39 -11.93 12.67
C GLN A 303 4.17 -12.77 12.31
N PHE A 304 4.21 -13.44 11.17
CA PHE A 304 3.17 -14.39 10.82
C PHE A 304 3.78 -15.72 10.38
N LYS A 305 3.11 -16.79 10.76
CA LYS A 305 3.40 -18.15 10.30
C LYS A 305 2.13 -18.72 9.73
N GLN A 306 2.23 -19.33 8.57
CA GLN A 306 1.12 -20.06 7.95
C GLN A 306 1.58 -21.45 7.59
N VAL A 307 0.77 -22.43 7.92
CA VAL A 307 0.93 -23.82 7.51
C VAL A 307 -0.35 -24.24 6.80
N SER A 308 -0.21 -24.77 5.58
CA SER A 308 -1.33 -25.25 4.80
C SER A 308 -1.09 -26.66 4.30
N ARG A 309 -2.05 -27.53 4.53
CA ARG A 309 -2.09 -28.89 4.02
C ARG A 309 -3.12 -29.01 2.92
N LEU A 310 -2.69 -29.57 1.78
CA LEU A 310 -3.55 -29.85 0.63
C LEU A 310 -3.65 -31.36 0.42
N SER A 311 -4.87 -31.85 0.30
CA SER A 311 -5.19 -33.29 0.19
C SER A 311 -6.37 -33.53 -0.74
N ASP A 312 -6.60 -34.79 -1.09
CA ASP A 312 -7.75 -35.24 -1.89
C ASP A 312 -7.90 -34.53 -3.25
N TYR A 313 -6.78 -34.42 -3.98
CA TYR A 313 -6.81 -33.86 -5.33
C TYR A 313 -7.71 -34.64 -6.29
N LYS A 314 -8.66 -33.94 -6.91
CA LYS A 314 -9.48 -34.44 -8.02
C LYS A 314 -9.04 -33.74 -9.30
N ILE A 315 -8.23 -34.40 -10.09
CA ILE A 315 -7.57 -33.84 -11.28
C ILE A 315 -8.45 -34.01 -12.50
N ASN A 316 -8.50 -32.96 -13.35
CA ASN A 316 -9.27 -32.92 -14.60
C ASN A 316 -10.76 -33.32 -14.40
N SER A 317 -11.31 -33.03 -13.23
CA SER A 317 -12.72 -33.22 -12.91
C SER A 317 -13.55 -32.01 -13.31
N ALA A 318 -14.82 -32.24 -13.64
CA ALA A 318 -15.74 -31.14 -13.92
C ALA A 318 -15.98 -30.32 -12.66
N ILE A 319 -15.69 -29.03 -12.71
CA ILE A 319 -15.97 -28.07 -11.64
C ILE A 319 -17.32 -27.44 -11.94
N PRO A 320 -18.28 -27.43 -10.98
CA PRO A 320 -19.58 -26.80 -11.17
C PRO A 320 -19.48 -25.32 -11.55
N ASP A 321 -20.26 -24.87 -12.52
CA ASP A 321 -20.29 -23.48 -12.96
C ASP A 321 -20.68 -22.51 -11.84
N SER A 322 -21.44 -22.97 -10.85
CA SER A 322 -21.80 -22.18 -9.65
C SER A 322 -20.59 -21.68 -8.87
N VAL A 323 -19.46 -22.38 -8.89
CA VAL A 323 -18.20 -21.98 -8.23
C VAL A 323 -17.63 -20.72 -8.90
N PHE A 324 -17.80 -20.57 -10.21
CA PHE A 324 -17.28 -19.42 -10.98
C PHE A 324 -18.34 -18.37 -11.31
N SER A 325 -19.53 -18.45 -10.70
CA SER A 325 -20.64 -17.52 -10.97
C SER A 325 -20.48 -16.16 -10.29
N THR A 326 -19.58 -16.01 -9.34
CA THR A 326 -19.26 -14.77 -8.63
C THR A 326 -17.92 -14.21 -9.09
N ASP A 327 -17.79 -12.89 -9.14
CA ASP A 327 -16.51 -12.22 -9.44
C ASP A 327 -15.51 -12.34 -8.27
N GLU A 328 -15.97 -12.73 -7.08
CA GLU A 328 -15.11 -12.90 -5.90
C GLU A 328 -14.31 -14.20 -6.02
N ASP A 329 -12.99 -14.12 -5.80
CA ASP A 329 -12.08 -15.27 -5.82
C ASP A 329 -12.19 -16.13 -4.57
N PHE A 330 -12.80 -15.60 -3.50
CA PHE A 330 -13.02 -16.25 -2.23
C PHE A 330 -14.50 -16.18 -1.84
N ILE A 331 -15.11 -17.35 -1.71
CA ILE A 331 -16.53 -17.50 -1.35
C ILE A 331 -16.60 -18.01 0.07
N ARG A 332 -17.26 -17.26 0.95
CA ARG A 332 -17.62 -17.75 2.29
C ARG A 332 -18.99 -18.39 2.22
N LEU A 333 -19.07 -19.65 2.59
CA LEU A 333 -20.36 -20.27 2.85
C LEU A 333 -20.87 -19.71 4.20
N GLN A 334 -21.76 -18.72 4.14
CA GLN A 334 -22.48 -18.26 5.31
C GLN A 334 -23.29 -19.44 5.86
N GLU A 335 -22.92 -19.88 7.07
CA GLU A 335 -23.71 -20.73 7.97
C GLU A 335 -24.59 -21.82 7.31
N LEU A 336 -23.94 -22.77 6.65
CA LEU A 336 -24.56 -24.03 6.46
C LEU A 336 -24.55 -24.79 7.80
N PRO A 337 -25.63 -25.49 8.17
CA PRO A 337 -25.65 -26.28 9.40
C PRO A 337 -24.42 -27.19 9.44
N ALA A 338 -23.74 -27.22 10.58
CA ALA A 338 -22.48 -27.93 10.78
C ALA A 338 -22.51 -29.43 10.40
N ASP A 339 -23.68 -30.00 10.28
CA ASP A 339 -23.92 -31.42 9.93
C ASP A 339 -23.88 -31.71 8.42
N SER A 340 -23.80 -30.71 7.55
CA SER A 340 -23.94 -30.90 6.09
C SER A 340 -22.62 -31.12 5.36
N PHE A 341 -21.45 -30.78 5.97
CA PHE A 341 -20.14 -30.93 5.38
C PHE A 341 -19.14 -31.50 6.39
N SER A 342 -19.09 -32.82 6.49
CA SER A 342 -17.95 -33.50 7.11
C SER A 342 -16.80 -33.55 6.10
N VAL A 343 -16.01 -32.48 5.98
CA VAL A 343 -14.73 -32.55 5.34
C VAL A 343 -13.80 -33.22 6.35
N SER A 344 -13.40 -34.45 6.08
CA SER A 344 -12.41 -35.19 6.86
C SER A 344 -11.02 -34.68 6.55
N ILE A 345 -10.77 -33.40 6.88
CA ILE A 345 -9.42 -32.83 6.73
C ILE A 345 -8.64 -33.13 8.01
N GLU A 346 -7.55 -33.83 7.85
CA GLU A 346 -6.62 -34.11 8.95
C GLU A 346 -5.96 -32.82 9.40
N ARG A 347 -6.15 -32.45 10.67
CA ARG A 347 -5.58 -31.25 11.27
C ARG A 347 -4.11 -31.51 11.61
N ILE A 348 -3.29 -30.51 11.38
CA ILE A 348 -1.90 -30.51 11.87
C ILE A 348 -1.94 -30.26 13.39
N PRO A 349 -1.28 -31.06 14.24
CA PRO A 349 -1.26 -30.85 15.68
C PRO A 349 -0.75 -29.46 16.04
N LEU A 350 -1.29 -28.90 17.14
CA LEU A 350 -0.80 -27.63 17.67
C LEU A 350 0.64 -27.81 18.19
N THR A 351 1.44 -26.77 18.07
CA THR A 351 2.71 -26.67 18.79
C THR A 351 2.43 -26.37 20.25
N GLU A 352 3.43 -26.55 21.12
CA GLU A 352 3.31 -26.18 22.52
C GLU A 352 2.98 -24.69 22.69
N GLU A 353 3.64 -23.82 21.92
CA GLU A 353 3.41 -22.37 21.91
C GLU A 353 1.98 -22.02 21.45
N GLU A 354 1.49 -22.64 20.39
CA GLU A 354 0.12 -22.46 19.90
C GLU A 354 -0.91 -22.96 20.92
N SER A 355 -0.66 -24.08 21.58
CA SER A 355 -1.54 -24.62 22.62
C SER A 355 -1.68 -23.69 23.82
N VAL A 356 -0.58 -23.09 24.25
CA VAL A 356 -0.56 -22.07 25.31
C VAL A 356 -1.36 -20.84 24.83
N ALA A 357 -1.14 -20.38 23.61
CA ALA A 357 -1.85 -19.23 23.04
C ALA A 357 -3.38 -19.44 23.01
N TYR A 358 -3.85 -20.63 22.59
CA TYR A 358 -5.29 -20.95 22.61
C TYR A 358 -5.90 -20.87 24.01
N SER A 359 -5.12 -21.14 25.05
CA SER A 359 -5.60 -21.07 26.44
C SER A 359 -5.53 -19.68 27.06
N THR A 360 -4.69 -18.79 26.54
CA THR A 360 -4.37 -17.50 27.15
C THR A 360 -4.92 -16.28 26.40
N ILE A 361 -5.21 -16.41 25.10
CA ILE A 361 -5.78 -15.31 24.32
C ILE A 361 -7.21 -15.01 24.79
N ASP A 362 -7.42 -13.81 25.32
CA ASP A 362 -8.75 -13.31 25.68
C ASP A 362 -9.47 -12.85 24.40
N SER A 363 -10.69 -13.35 24.19
CA SER A 363 -11.54 -12.95 23.06
C SER A 363 -11.92 -11.47 23.03
N SER A 364 -11.67 -10.74 24.13
CA SER A 364 -11.84 -9.28 24.22
C SER A 364 -10.64 -8.47 23.76
N ASP A 365 -9.46 -9.10 23.60
CA ASP A 365 -8.28 -8.41 23.08
C ASP A 365 -8.34 -8.34 21.57
N THR A 366 -8.36 -7.11 21.04
CA THR A 366 -8.36 -6.87 19.60
C THR A 366 -6.92 -6.87 19.06
N ILE A 367 -6.74 -7.33 17.81
CA ILE A 367 -5.46 -7.28 17.10
C ILE A 367 -4.90 -5.85 17.05
N GLU A 368 -5.77 -4.86 16.92
CA GLU A 368 -5.40 -3.44 16.89
C GLU A 368 -4.64 -3.02 18.16
N LYS A 369 -5.06 -3.50 19.34
CA LYS A 369 -4.37 -3.25 20.60
C LYS A 369 -2.97 -3.84 20.65
N ALA A 370 -2.81 -5.06 20.12
CA ALA A 370 -1.53 -5.78 20.16
C ALA A 370 -0.46 -5.16 19.23
N PHE A 371 -0.89 -4.43 18.20
CA PHE A 371 -0.03 -3.75 17.23
C PHE A 371 -0.19 -2.23 17.24
N GLN A 372 -0.64 -1.67 18.36
CA GLN A 372 -0.82 -0.23 18.48
C GLN A 372 0.50 0.51 18.29
N ALA A 373 0.49 1.50 17.42
CA ALA A 373 1.66 2.33 17.15
C ALA A 373 2.00 3.25 18.33
N GLU A 374 3.28 3.43 18.60
CA GLU A 374 3.81 4.29 19.65
C GLU A 374 4.60 5.46 19.09
N GLY A 375 4.64 6.58 19.82
CA GLY A 375 5.44 7.76 19.49
C GLY A 375 4.61 9.00 19.19
N PHE A 376 5.28 10.13 18.98
CA PHE A 376 4.60 11.43 18.79
C PHE A 376 3.91 11.51 17.41
N LEU A 377 4.48 10.89 16.37
CA LEU A 377 3.87 10.82 15.03
C LEU A 377 2.70 9.82 14.98
N ALA A 378 2.77 8.72 15.74
CA ALA A 378 1.64 7.80 15.85
C ALA A 378 0.39 8.52 16.37
N ARG A 379 0.56 9.35 17.40
CA ARG A 379 -0.52 10.18 17.96
C ARG A 379 -1.04 11.23 17.00
N ALA A 380 -0.19 11.69 16.06
CA ALA A 380 -0.56 12.65 15.02
C ALA A 380 -1.32 12.01 13.85
N ILE A 381 -1.06 10.72 13.57
CA ILE A 381 -1.71 9.97 12.49
C ILE A 381 -3.07 9.44 12.92
N ASP A 382 -3.20 8.95 14.16
CA ASP A 382 -4.47 8.49 14.75
C ASP A 382 -5.56 9.57 14.75
N SER A 383 -5.13 10.85 14.68
CA SER A 383 -6.01 12.01 14.63
C SER A 383 -6.37 12.47 13.21
N SER A 384 -5.89 11.82 12.15
CA SER A 384 -6.01 12.31 10.77
C SER A 384 -7.10 11.66 9.90
N ASP A 385 -7.90 10.75 10.44
CA ASP A 385 -8.95 10.05 9.68
C ASP A 385 -10.22 10.88 9.40
N GLU A 386 -10.27 12.14 9.82
CA GLU A 386 -11.34 13.06 9.42
C GLU A 386 -10.84 14.14 8.45
N GLN A 387 -11.51 14.21 7.31
CA GLN A 387 -11.34 15.14 6.21
C GLN A 387 -11.34 16.61 6.65
N ASP A 388 -10.23 17.15 7.12
CA ASP A 388 -10.07 18.61 7.19
C ASP A 388 -8.61 19.04 7.06
N ASN A 389 -8.39 20.03 6.19
CA ASN A 389 -7.11 20.70 5.89
C ASN A 389 -6.49 21.49 7.08
N SER A 390 -6.73 21.08 8.31
CA SER A 390 -6.13 21.70 9.49
C SER A 390 -4.79 21.04 9.79
N GLY A 391 -3.72 21.71 9.41
CA GLY A 391 -2.35 21.24 9.50
C GLY A 391 -1.86 20.90 10.92
N PHE A 392 -0.55 20.72 11.02
CA PHE A 392 0.30 20.32 12.15
C PHE A 392 -0.21 20.61 13.59
N PHE A 393 -1.07 21.61 13.80
CA PHE A 393 -1.68 21.92 15.08
C PHE A 393 -2.93 21.10 15.43
N SER A 394 -3.55 20.37 14.49
CA SER A 394 -4.76 19.57 14.78
C SER A 394 -4.47 18.39 15.73
N SER A 395 -3.29 17.82 15.65
CA SER A 395 -2.87 16.69 16.49
C SER A 395 -2.80 16.99 18.00
N VAL A 396 -2.75 18.26 18.37
CA VAL A 396 -2.73 18.70 19.79
C VAL A 396 -4.14 18.82 20.36
N THR A 397 -5.15 18.80 19.51
CA THR A 397 -6.48 19.36 19.80
C THR A 397 -7.65 18.38 19.65
N ASP A 398 -7.44 17.18 19.10
CA ASP A 398 -8.50 16.16 18.90
C ASP A 398 -9.03 15.51 20.21
N ARG A 399 -8.78 16.14 21.34
CA ARG A 399 -9.26 15.67 22.66
C ARG A 399 -10.51 16.34 23.16
N LEU A 400 -11.18 17.17 22.34
CA LEU A 400 -12.44 17.73 22.75
C LEU A 400 -13.57 16.73 22.48
N PRO A 401 -14.29 16.27 23.51
CA PRO A 401 -15.37 15.30 23.31
C PRO A 401 -16.51 15.91 22.49
N GLY A 402 -17.14 15.11 21.63
CA GLY A 402 -18.41 15.45 21.02
C GLY A 402 -18.37 16.12 19.65
N GLY A 403 -17.31 15.98 18.86
CA GLY A 403 -17.26 16.51 17.48
C GLY A 403 -16.80 17.98 17.37
N PHE A 404 -16.15 18.49 18.43
CA PHE A 404 -15.52 19.80 18.40
C PHE A 404 -14.05 19.70 18.01
N SER A 405 -13.61 20.58 17.11
CA SER A 405 -12.20 20.77 16.76
C SER A 405 -11.83 22.25 16.87
N PRO A 406 -10.63 22.59 17.37
CA PRO A 406 -10.22 23.98 17.45
C PRO A 406 -9.75 24.48 16.09
N LEU A 407 -10.05 25.74 15.82
CA LEU A 407 -9.56 26.50 14.68
C LEU A 407 -8.46 27.44 15.17
N ILE A 408 -7.22 27.05 14.95
CA ILE A 408 -6.07 27.87 15.30
C ILE A 408 -5.29 28.16 14.03
N ARG A 409 -5.14 29.43 13.69
CA ARG A 409 -4.33 29.86 12.55
C ARG A 409 -3.61 31.17 12.88
N TYR A 410 -2.55 31.41 12.14
CA TYR A 410 -1.79 32.64 12.21
C TYR A 410 -1.45 33.16 10.82
N ASN A 411 -1.74 34.41 10.55
CA ASN A 411 -1.32 35.08 9.33
C ASN A 411 -0.99 36.55 9.63
N ARG A 412 -0.35 37.24 8.67
CA ARG A 412 0.11 38.63 8.89
C ARG A 412 -1.01 39.65 9.03
N MET A 413 -2.23 39.37 8.54
CA MET A 413 -3.36 40.28 8.62
C MET A 413 -4.14 40.04 9.91
N ASP A 414 -4.64 38.85 10.14
CA ASP A 414 -5.45 38.50 11.31
C ASP A 414 -4.64 38.45 12.61
N GLY A 415 -3.31 38.28 12.52
CA GLY A 415 -2.51 37.86 13.66
C GLY A 415 -2.87 36.46 14.10
N PHE A 416 -3.04 36.28 15.39
CA PHE A 416 -3.51 35.00 15.94
C PHE A 416 -5.03 34.91 15.84
N HIS A 417 -5.52 33.84 15.21
CA HIS A 417 -6.93 33.50 15.14
C HIS A 417 -7.21 32.28 15.98
N ALA A 418 -8.19 32.35 16.86
CA ALA A 418 -8.63 31.25 17.71
C ALA A 418 -10.14 31.05 17.60
N GLY A 419 -10.55 29.83 17.39
CA GLY A 419 -11.94 29.45 17.21
C GLY A 419 -12.22 27.99 17.48
N LEU A 420 -13.46 27.61 17.27
CA LEU A 420 -13.96 26.23 17.39
C LEU A 420 -14.76 25.88 16.13
N ARG A 421 -14.62 24.65 15.69
CA ARG A 421 -15.47 24.02 14.69
C ARG A 421 -16.22 22.87 15.35
N TYR A 422 -17.45 22.69 14.98
CA TYR A 422 -18.28 21.55 15.35
C TYR A 422 -18.75 20.85 14.08
N SER A 423 -18.53 19.54 13.98
CA SER A 423 -19.04 18.73 12.88
C SER A 423 -19.78 17.51 13.42
N LYS A 424 -20.93 17.21 12.83
CA LYS A 424 -21.75 16.06 13.22
C LYS A 424 -22.38 15.40 12.01
N GLU A 425 -22.19 14.09 11.92
CA GLU A 425 -22.90 13.25 11.00
C GLU A 425 -24.21 12.73 11.62
N LEU A 426 -25.27 12.76 10.82
CA LEU A 426 -26.61 12.35 11.19
C LEU A 426 -27.17 11.39 10.15
N PHE A 427 -28.09 10.50 10.58
CA PHE A 427 -28.82 9.59 9.70
C PHE A 427 -27.88 8.68 8.86
N ASP A 428 -26.99 7.94 9.52
CA ASP A 428 -26.00 7.05 8.89
C ASP A 428 -25.13 7.78 7.83
N ALA A 429 -24.56 8.91 8.24
CA ALA A 429 -23.74 9.76 7.39
C ALA A 429 -24.45 10.27 6.11
N ARG A 430 -25.78 10.34 6.10
CA ARG A 430 -26.53 10.96 5.00
C ARG A 430 -26.51 12.47 5.07
N THR A 431 -26.40 13.01 6.28
CA THR A 431 -26.43 14.46 6.55
C THR A 431 -25.20 14.83 7.36
N THR A 432 -24.40 15.76 6.88
CA THR A 432 -23.29 16.34 7.64
C THR A 432 -23.61 17.80 7.92
N LEU A 433 -23.59 18.16 9.20
CA LEU A 433 -23.73 19.54 9.68
C LEU A 433 -22.38 19.99 10.22
N THR A 434 -21.91 21.15 9.77
CA THR A 434 -20.70 21.77 10.29
C THR A 434 -21.00 23.22 10.67
N GLY A 435 -20.51 23.65 11.82
CA GLY A 435 -20.56 25.05 12.24
C GLY A 435 -19.21 25.47 12.78
N PHE A 436 -18.82 26.72 12.59
CA PHE A 436 -17.60 27.26 13.14
C PHE A 436 -17.75 28.71 13.60
N GLY A 437 -16.86 29.09 14.53
CA GLY A 437 -16.73 30.46 14.96
C GLY A 437 -15.36 30.72 15.59
N GLY A 438 -14.78 31.88 15.34
CA GLY A 438 -13.48 32.26 15.84
C GLY A 438 -13.24 33.75 15.80
N PHE A 439 -12.18 34.18 16.46
CA PHE A 439 -11.83 35.62 16.59
C PHE A 439 -10.35 35.82 16.21
N SER A 440 -10.12 36.89 15.45
CA SER A 440 -8.81 37.32 14.98
C SER A 440 -8.34 38.53 15.82
N VAL A 441 -7.15 38.37 16.44
CA VAL A 441 -6.65 39.34 17.43
C VAL A 441 -6.30 40.69 16.81
N ASN A 442 -5.62 40.67 15.63
CA ASN A 442 -5.11 41.89 15.01
C ASN A 442 -6.21 42.71 14.33
N THR A 443 -7.08 42.05 13.57
CA THR A 443 -8.18 42.71 12.85
C THR A 443 -9.39 42.95 13.72
N SER A 444 -9.48 42.27 14.89
CA SER A 444 -10.66 42.26 15.75
C SER A 444 -11.93 41.77 15.07
N PHE A 445 -11.79 40.92 14.04
CA PHE A 445 -12.91 40.35 13.32
C PHE A 445 -13.32 38.97 13.85
N TRP A 446 -14.60 38.73 13.77
CA TRP A 446 -15.19 37.43 13.97
C TRP A 446 -15.33 36.71 12.62
N ASP A 447 -14.83 35.47 12.58
CA ASP A 447 -15.15 34.54 11.53
C ASP A 447 -16.18 33.57 12.04
N TYR A 448 -17.23 33.35 11.28
CA TYR A 448 -18.28 32.41 11.65
C TYR A 448 -19.00 31.87 10.41
N GLY A 449 -19.59 30.70 10.55
CA GLY A 449 -20.32 30.10 9.45
C GLY A 449 -20.79 28.69 9.74
N GLY A 450 -21.39 28.10 8.73
CA GLY A 450 -21.82 26.70 8.78
C GLY A 450 -22.09 26.13 7.41
N SER A 451 -22.08 24.82 7.33
CA SER A 451 -22.41 24.08 6.13
C SER A 451 -23.35 22.91 6.43
N PHE A 452 -24.13 22.60 5.42
CA PHE A 452 -25.05 21.48 5.41
C PHE A 452 -24.79 20.68 4.14
N LYS A 453 -24.44 19.39 4.27
CA LYS A 453 -24.29 18.47 3.16
C LYS A 453 -25.29 17.33 3.32
N GLN A 454 -26.07 17.07 2.27
CA GLN A 454 -27.11 16.06 2.26
C GLN A 454 -26.91 15.11 1.11
N ARG A 455 -26.79 13.82 1.38
CA ARG A 455 -26.90 12.79 0.36
C ARG A 455 -28.37 12.57 0.02
N LEU A 456 -28.77 12.98 -1.20
CA LEU A 456 -30.14 12.90 -1.67
C LEU A 456 -30.50 11.50 -2.14
N LEU A 457 -29.61 10.88 -2.91
CA LEU A 457 -29.84 9.58 -3.52
C LEU A 457 -28.53 8.78 -3.57
N LYS A 458 -28.64 7.46 -3.38
CA LYS A 458 -27.56 6.52 -3.63
C LYS A 458 -28.12 5.40 -4.50
N THR A 459 -27.57 5.23 -5.71
CA THR A 459 -27.95 4.16 -6.65
C THR A 459 -26.70 3.44 -7.11
N GLY A 460 -26.45 2.25 -6.57
CA GLY A 460 -25.21 1.52 -6.82
C GLY A 460 -24.00 2.32 -6.33
N ARG A 461 -23.10 2.71 -7.24
CA ARG A 461 -21.91 3.53 -6.97
C ARG A 461 -22.22 5.03 -6.94
N THR A 462 -23.26 5.48 -7.65
CA THR A 462 -23.55 6.90 -7.84
C THR A 462 -24.22 7.49 -6.62
N ASN A 463 -23.68 8.59 -6.11
CA ASN A 463 -24.26 9.38 -5.03
C ASN A 463 -24.63 10.78 -5.55
N ILE A 464 -25.85 11.22 -5.27
CA ILE A 464 -26.27 12.60 -5.54
C ILE A 464 -26.27 13.36 -4.20
N ASN A 465 -25.53 14.46 -4.14
CA ASN A 465 -25.34 15.27 -2.95
C ASN A 465 -25.82 16.69 -3.21
N ALA A 466 -26.43 17.29 -2.20
CA ALA A 466 -26.66 18.72 -2.14
C ALA A 466 -25.81 19.33 -1.01
N ASN A 467 -25.25 20.49 -1.23
CA ASN A 467 -24.48 21.22 -0.26
C ASN A 467 -24.95 22.69 -0.19
N PHE A 468 -24.91 23.21 1.02
CA PHE A 468 -25.15 24.62 1.30
C PHE A 468 -24.12 25.11 2.31
N ARG A 469 -23.56 26.29 2.11
CA ARG A 469 -22.62 26.92 3.04
C ARG A 469 -22.93 28.41 3.17
N TYR A 470 -22.83 28.91 4.39
CA TYR A 470 -22.76 30.34 4.73
C TYR A 470 -21.51 30.59 5.55
N ALA A 471 -20.73 31.61 5.20
CA ALA A 471 -19.57 32.01 5.98
C ALA A 471 -19.28 33.49 5.88
N VAL A 472 -18.79 34.03 6.97
CA VAL A 472 -18.17 35.36 7.06
C VAL A 472 -16.79 35.13 7.60
N GLU A 473 -15.77 35.35 6.77
CA GLU A 473 -14.38 34.97 7.13
C GLU A 473 -13.33 35.77 6.37
N THR A 474 -12.10 35.71 6.88
CA THR A 474 -10.93 36.16 6.15
C THR A 474 -10.53 35.08 5.16
N GLU A 475 -10.61 35.38 3.86
CA GLU A 475 -10.20 34.50 2.79
C GLU A 475 -8.83 34.85 2.22
N SER A 476 -8.14 33.86 1.66
CA SER A 476 -6.93 34.08 0.88
C SER A 476 -7.28 34.43 -0.56
N ARG A 477 -6.60 35.45 -1.10
CA ARG A 477 -6.83 35.96 -2.47
C ARG A 477 -6.66 34.88 -3.55
N TYR A 478 -5.79 33.91 -3.32
CA TYR A 478 -5.62 32.75 -4.21
C TYR A 478 -5.56 31.47 -3.37
N LEU A 479 -6.25 30.48 -3.87
CA LEU A 479 -6.24 29.13 -3.28
C LEU A 479 -5.10 28.35 -3.93
N SER A 480 -4.03 28.13 -3.18
CA SER A 480 -3.01 27.18 -3.60
C SER A 480 -3.52 25.75 -3.36
N PRO A 481 -3.55 24.88 -4.36
CA PRO A 481 -3.84 23.47 -4.13
C PRO A 481 -2.71 22.75 -3.39
N LEU A 482 -1.56 23.40 -3.20
CA LEU A 482 -0.34 22.82 -2.65
C LEU A 482 -0.06 23.24 -1.21
N TYR A 483 -0.52 24.42 -0.79
CA TYR A 483 -0.25 24.98 0.53
C TYR A 483 -1.55 25.18 1.31
N SER A 484 -1.62 24.60 2.50
CA SER A 484 -2.74 24.84 3.42
C SER A 484 -2.51 26.10 4.27
N LEU A 485 -3.60 26.67 4.79
CA LEU A 485 -3.53 27.78 5.75
C LEU A 485 -2.75 27.41 7.02
N GLY A 486 -2.82 26.15 7.45
CA GLY A 486 -2.03 25.63 8.58
C GLY A 486 -0.54 25.63 8.30
N MET A 487 -0.11 25.16 7.12
CA MET A 487 1.30 25.22 6.70
C MET A 487 1.79 26.67 6.61
N ASN A 488 0.96 27.56 6.06
CA ASN A 488 1.25 28.98 6.01
C ASN A 488 1.40 29.57 7.42
N SER A 489 0.56 29.18 8.36
CA SER A 489 0.67 29.63 9.76
C SER A 489 2.01 29.23 10.38
N VAL A 490 2.45 28.00 10.18
CA VAL A 490 3.78 27.55 10.64
C VAL A 490 4.90 28.33 9.95
N ALA A 491 4.83 28.50 8.63
CA ALA A 491 5.84 29.25 7.87
C ALA A 491 5.90 30.71 8.29
N THR A 492 4.74 31.33 8.58
CA THR A 492 4.67 32.73 9.03
C THR A 492 5.23 32.91 10.44
N ILE A 493 4.92 31.99 11.36
CA ILE A 493 5.39 32.04 12.76
C ILE A 493 6.91 31.85 12.83
N PHE A 494 7.42 30.78 12.19
CA PHE A 494 8.82 30.37 12.33
C PHE A 494 9.74 30.85 11.21
N GLY A 495 9.21 31.05 10.02
CA GLY A 495 9.98 31.48 8.84
C GLY A 495 9.84 32.96 8.49
N GLY A 496 8.92 33.69 9.13
CA GLY A 496 8.63 35.10 8.85
C GLY A 496 8.04 35.36 7.46
N VAL A 497 7.60 34.31 6.74
CA VAL A 497 7.07 34.41 5.38
C VAL A 497 5.60 34.04 5.38
N ASP A 498 4.75 34.98 4.96
CA ASP A 498 3.35 34.73 4.68
C ASP A 498 3.14 34.65 3.16
N TYR A 499 2.73 33.47 2.69
CA TYR A 499 2.61 33.16 1.27
C TYR A 499 1.37 33.78 0.63
N PHE A 500 0.29 33.98 1.41
CA PHE A 500 -1.00 34.42 0.91
C PHE A 500 -1.24 35.91 1.05
N ASP A 501 -2.17 36.44 0.29
CA ASP A 501 -2.83 37.72 0.44
C ASP A 501 -4.29 37.51 0.86
N TYR A 502 -4.86 38.45 1.58
CA TYR A 502 -6.13 38.25 2.27
C TYR A 502 -7.13 39.34 1.94
N PHE A 503 -8.39 38.99 2.03
CA PHE A 503 -9.54 39.91 1.94
C PHE A 503 -10.67 39.39 2.83
N ARG A 504 -11.68 40.23 3.05
CA ARG A 504 -12.87 39.88 3.79
C ARG A 504 -13.94 39.36 2.85
N SER A 505 -14.55 38.22 3.17
CA SER A 505 -15.61 37.60 2.37
C SER A 505 -16.83 37.29 3.24
N GLU A 506 -18.01 37.65 2.75
CA GLU A 506 -19.29 37.11 3.20
C GLU A 506 -19.85 36.28 2.05
N SER A 507 -20.03 34.98 2.26
CA SER A 507 -20.36 34.06 1.19
C SER A 507 -21.54 33.15 1.50
N VAL A 508 -22.39 32.94 0.50
CA VAL A 508 -23.43 31.91 0.46
C VAL A 508 -23.18 31.03 -0.75
N SER A 509 -23.12 29.74 -0.57
CA SER A 509 -23.02 28.81 -1.68
C SER A 509 -24.05 27.69 -1.60
N ALA A 510 -24.60 27.31 -2.75
CA ALA A 510 -25.51 26.19 -2.89
C ALA A 510 -25.10 25.34 -4.09
N GLY A 511 -24.94 24.03 -3.92
CA GLY A 511 -24.45 23.17 -4.96
C GLY A 511 -25.13 21.81 -5.01
N LEU A 512 -25.05 21.22 -6.19
CA LEU A 512 -25.41 19.84 -6.45
C LEU A 512 -24.20 19.11 -7.00
N GLY A 513 -23.94 17.91 -6.48
CA GLY A 513 -22.85 17.05 -6.92
C GLY A 513 -23.37 15.66 -7.24
N VAL A 514 -22.75 15.03 -8.21
CA VAL A 514 -22.97 13.62 -8.56
C VAL A 514 -21.59 12.94 -8.53
N ASP A 515 -21.38 12.09 -7.54
CA ASP A 515 -20.16 11.33 -7.40
C ASP A 515 -20.31 9.98 -8.13
N ASP A 516 -19.26 9.53 -8.79
CA ASP A 516 -19.22 8.26 -9.54
C ASP A 516 -20.33 8.12 -10.61
N ILE A 517 -20.65 9.19 -11.33
CA ILE A 517 -21.61 9.15 -12.47
C ILE A 517 -21.12 8.19 -13.57
N PHE A 518 -19.82 8.20 -13.84
CA PHE A 518 -19.06 7.16 -14.52
C PHE A 518 -17.98 6.67 -13.54
N PRO A 519 -17.37 5.52 -13.74
CA PRO A 519 -16.33 5.04 -12.84
C PRO A 519 -15.28 6.12 -12.52
N ARG A 520 -15.18 6.50 -11.24
CA ARG A 520 -14.24 7.51 -10.73
C ARG A 520 -14.42 8.92 -11.33
N THR A 521 -15.64 9.28 -11.71
CA THR A 521 -15.94 10.59 -12.31
C THR A 521 -16.97 11.32 -11.47
N ASP A 522 -16.59 12.47 -10.93
CA ASP A 522 -17.44 13.35 -10.14
C ASP A 522 -17.76 14.62 -10.93
N LEU A 523 -18.99 15.04 -10.86
CA LEU A 523 -19.48 16.28 -11.45
C LEU A 523 -20.14 17.13 -10.36
N SER A 524 -19.92 18.44 -10.40
CA SER A 524 -20.68 19.35 -9.53
C SER A 524 -20.96 20.68 -10.20
N VAL A 525 -22.05 21.29 -9.78
CA VAL A 525 -22.40 22.68 -10.09
C VAL A 525 -22.71 23.40 -8.78
N THR A 526 -22.10 24.55 -8.59
CA THR A 526 -22.28 25.37 -7.37
C THR A 526 -22.57 26.80 -7.78
N PHE A 527 -23.62 27.36 -7.21
CA PHE A 527 -23.91 28.78 -7.27
C PHE A 527 -23.28 29.44 -6.05
N ASN A 528 -22.50 30.49 -6.25
CA ASN A 528 -21.89 31.30 -5.20
C ASN A 528 -22.44 32.73 -5.27
N HIS A 529 -22.73 33.27 -4.09
CA HIS A 529 -22.96 34.69 -3.84
C HIS A 529 -21.92 35.12 -2.81
N GLU A 530 -21.01 36.00 -3.19
CA GLU A 530 -19.87 36.45 -2.39
C GLU A 530 -19.83 37.98 -2.37
N ILE A 531 -19.68 38.55 -1.19
CA ILE A 531 -19.43 39.99 -1.00
C ILE A 531 -17.98 40.11 -0.55
N HIS A 532 -17.17 40.73 -1.41
CA HIS A 532 -15.75 40.92 -1.18
C HIS A 532 -15.48 42.34 -0.71
N SER A 533 -14.64 42.49 0.31
CA SER A 533 -14.22 43.80 0.83
C SER A 533 -12.77 43.81 1.26
N ASN A 534 -12.11 44.94 1.07
CA ASN A 534 -10.79 45.20 1.58
C ASN A 534 -10.78 45.37 3.09
N PHE A 535 -9.63 45.26 3.72
CA PHE A 535 -9.46 45.66 5.11
C PHE A 535 -9.45 47.20 5.20
N GLU A 536 -10.32 47.76 6.01
CA GLU A 536 -10.54 49.21 6.11
C GLU A 536 -9.33 50.00 6.69
N ASN A 537 -8.35 49.32 7.28
CA ASN A 537 -7.21 49.95 7.95
C ASN A 537 -5.89 49.73 7.23
N GLU A 538 -5.39 50.76 6.54
CA GLU A 538 -4.01 50.81 6.05
C GLU A 538 -2.97 50.68 7.18
N SER A 539 -3.34 50.91 8.43
CA SER A 539 -2.48 50.91 9.61
C SER A 539 -2.46 49.59 10.39
N LEU A 540 -2.99 48.51 9.85
CA LEU A 540 -2.75 47.18 10.42
C LEU A 540 -1.28 46.87 10.32
N GLU A 541 -0.52 47.33 11.32
CA GLU A 541 0.88 46.92 11.48
C GLU A 541 0.93 45.41 11.42
N ASN A 542 1.69 44.89 10.48
CA ASN A 542 1.90 43.45 10.34
C ASN A 542 2.25 42.84 11.69
N TYR A 543 1.32 42.13 12.29
CA TYR A 543 1.50 41.50 13.59
C TYR A 543 2.60 40.45 13.51
N SER A 544 3.59 40.49 14.43
CA SER A 544 4.71 39.55 14.48
C SER A 544 4.91 39.04 15.90
N LEU A 545 4.81 37.73 16.07
CA LEU A 545 5.10 37.09 17.34
C LEU A 545 6.58 37.22 17.77
N PHE A 546 7.49 37.29 16.80
CA PHE A 546 8.94 37.30 17.06
C PHE A 546 9.68 38.54 16.53
N GLY A 547 8.97 39.58 16.12
CA GLY A 547 9.59 40.84 15.67
C GLY A 547 10.33 40.75 14.34
N TRP A 548 10.06 39.76 13.50
CA TRP A 548 10.72 39.62 12.17
C TRP A 548 10.04 40.53 11.14
N HIS A 549 10.38 41.80 11.16
CA HIS A 549 9.70 42.84 10.39
C HIS A 549 10.13 42.92 8.91
N ASP A 550 11.33 42.48 8.58
CA ASP A 550 11.97 42.82 7.30
C ASP A 550 11.48 42.01 6.08
N THR A 551 10.70 40.99 6.27
CA THR A 551 10.21 40.08 5.18
C THR A 551 8.74 40.26 4.84
N ARG A 552 8.07 41.25 5.43
CA ARG A 552 6.63 41.41 5.30
C ARG A 552 6.28 42.36 4.19
N ARG A 553 5.43 41.91 3.32
CA ARG A 553 4.85 42.72 2.25
C ARG A 553 3.50 43.32 2.66
N VAL A 554 3.14 44.44 2.09
CA VAL A 554 1.81 45.03 2.18
C VAL A 554 0.80 44.03 1.59
N ASN A 555 -0.37 43.95 2.19
CA ASN A 555 -1.47 43.18 1.64
C ASN A 555 -2.07 43.97 0.47
N PRO A 556 -2.04 43.43 -0.78
CA PRO A 556 -2.59 44.19 -1.92
C PRO A 556 -4.11 44.33 -1.78
N GLU A 557 -4.61 45.47 -2.18
CA GLU A 557 -6.05 45.68 -2.29
C GLU A 557 -6.65 44.76 -3.37
N ILE A 558 -7.90 44.34 -3.13
CA ILE A 558 -8.75 43.62 -4.08
C ILE A 558 -9.76 44.56 -4.69
N GLU A 559 -10.50 44.10 -5.69
CA GLU A 559 -11.67 44.80 -6.21
C GLU A 559 -12.87 44.45 -5.33
N ASP A 560 -13.37 45.44 -4.56
CA ASP A 560 -14.57 45.30 -3.74
C ASP A 560 -15.81 45.14 -4.60
N GLY A 561 -16.79 44.38 -4.13
CA GLY A 561 -18.05 44.22 -4.84
C GLY A 561 -18.76 42.90 -4.51
N THR A 562 -19.93 42.78 -5.08
CA THR A 562 -20.74 41.55 -5.00
C THR A 562 -20.47 40.67 -6.22
N MET A 563 -20.04 39.44 -5.96
CA MET A 563 -19.82 38.48 -7.00
C MET A 563 -20.87 37.36 -6.92
N GLN A 564 -21.53 37.12 -8.05
CA GLN A 564 -22.39 35.96 -8.22
C GLN A 564 -21.85 35.10 -9.35
N SER A 565 -21.60 33.82 -9.07
CA SER A 565 -21.01 32.93 -10.04
C SER A 565 -21.61 31.53 -10.03
N LEU A 566 -21.54 30.88 -11.20
CA LEU A 566 -21.79 29.47 -11.36
C LEU A 566 -20.46 28.76 -11.62
N VAL A 567 -20.14 27.79 -10.77
CA VAL A 567 -18.91 26.99 -10.87
C VAL A 567 -19.27 25.57 -11.26
N PHE A 568 -18.75 25.11 -12.38
CA PHE A 568 -18.87 23.74 -12.88
C PHE A 568 -17.54 23.02 -12.66
N ASN A 569 -17.56 21.92 -11.90
CA ASN A 569 -16.38 21.10 -11.68
C ASN A 569 -16.58 19.70 -12.25
N THR A 570 -15.53 19.20 -12.87
CA THR A 570 -15.40 17.79 -13.27
C THR A 570 -14.11 17.25 -12.72
N ALA A 571 -14.19 16.16 -11.98
CA ALA A 571 -13.03 15.47 -11.45
C ALA A 571 -13.02 14.02 -11.91
N ILE A 572 -11.97 13.59 -12.58
CA ILE A 572 -11.78 12.20 -13.00
C ILE A 572 -10.65 11.61 -12.19
N ASN A 573 -10.92 10.50 -11.50
CA ASN A 573 -9.99 9.79 -10.65
C ASN A 573 -9.37 10.72 -9.58
N LYS A 574 -10.17 11.62 -9.00
CA LYS A 574 -9.74 12.55 -7.96
C LYS A 574 -9.15 11.77 -6.78
N GLN A 575 -7.94 12.10 -6.44
CA GLN A 575 -7.23 11.53 -5.30
C GLN A 575 -7.02 12.61 -4.24
N GLN A 576 -6.96 12.19 -2.98
CA GLN A 576 -6.65 13.11 -1.89
C GLN A 576 -5.30 13.77 -2.10
N ASN A 577 -5.18 15.01 -1.66
CA ASN A 577 -3.90 15.72 -1.73
C ASN A 577 -2.93 15.11 -0.71
N ASN A 578 -1.89 14.44 -1.21
CA ASN A 578 -0.87 13.78 -0.41
C ASN A 578 0.48 14.51 -0.48
N PHE A 579 0.49 15.80 -0.81
CA PHE A 579 1.72 16.60 -1.01
C PHE A 579 2.72 16.01 -2.01
N GLY A 580 2.26 15.12 -2.91
CA GLY A 580 3.10 14.44 -3.88
C GLY A 580 3.89 13.25 -3.32
N ILE A 581 3.52 12.71 -2.15
CA ILE A 581 4.12 11.47 -1.61
C ILE A 581 3.93 10.31 -2.57
N THR A 582 2.75 10.21 -3.17
CA THR A 582 2.44 9.19 -4.18
C THR A 582 2.21 9.80 -5.55
N GLY A 583 2.49 9.03 -6.60
CA GLY A 583 2.15 9.41 -7.97
C GLY A 583 0.62 9.40 -8.19
N ARG A 584 0.13 10.39 -8.92
CA ARG A 584 -1.32 10.54 -9.17
C ARG A 584 -1.65 10.38 -10.65
N ARG A 585 -2.89 9.97 -10.92
CA ARG A 585 -3.49 9.94 -12.26
C ARG A 585 -4.86 10.56 -12.17
N GLN A 586 -4.96 11.88 -12.33
CA GLN A 586 -6.21 12.61 -12.21
C GLN A 586 -6.33 13.72 -13.26
N LEU A 587 -7.57 14.05 -13.59
CA LEU A 587 -7.93 15.22 -14.38
C LEU A 587 -8.97 16.03 -13.62
N LEU A 588 -8.68 17.31 -13.41
CA LEU A 588 -9.59 18.27 -12.80
C LEU A 588 -9.89 19.36 -13.81
N LEU A 589 -11.15 19.66 -14.03
CA LEU A 589 -11.63 20.74 -14.89
C LEU A 589 -12.57 21.63 -14.09
N GLU A 590 -12.40 22.93 -14.24
CA GLU A 590 -13.26 23.91 -13.61
C GLU A 590 -13.63 25.01 -14.62
N VAL A 591 -14.89 25.38 -14.62
CA VAL A 591 -15.41 26.55 -15.34
C VAL A 591 -16.21 27.40 -14.34
N GLU A 592 -15.77 28.64 -14.13
CA GLU A 592 -16.45 29.62 -13.30
C GLU A 592 -16.98 30.75 -14.21
N TRP A 593 -18.28 30.97 -14.15
CA TRP A 593 -18.98 32.02 -14.90
C TRP A 593 -19.66 33.00 -13.97
N SER A 594 -19.30 34.27 -14.11
CA SER A 594 -19.89 35.41 -13.40
C SER A 594 -20.35 36.45 -14.41
N ASP A 595 -21.55 36.99 -14.24
CA ASP A 595 -22.15 37.91 -15.19
C ASP A 595 -23.19 38.79 -14.50
N GLU A 596 -23.44 39.99 -15.05
CA GLU A 596 -24.51 40.90 -14.61
C GLU A 596 -25.91 40.25 -14.61
N VAL A 597 -26.15 39.28 -15.51
CA VAL A 597 -27.40 38.50 -15.54
C VAL A 597 -27.63 37.71 -14.25
N LEU A 598 -26.56 37.32 -13.56
CA LEU A 598 -26.63 36.67 -12.27
C LEU A 598 -26.77 37.69 -11.11
N GLY A 599 -26.63 38.99 -11.37
CA GLY A 599 -26.57 40.05 -10.38
C GLY A 599 -25.18 40.35 -9.85
N SER A 600 -24.13 39.97 -10.58
CA SER A 600 -22.73 40.19 -10.21
C SER A 600 -22.24 41.56 -10.67
N ASP A 601 -21.39 42.19 -9.88
CA ASP A 601 -20.61 43.38 -10.29
C ASP A 601 -19.46 43.02 -11.25
N PHE A 602 -19.13 41.74 -11.36
CA PHE A 602 -18.04 41.22 -12.15
C PHE A 602 -18.53 40.40 -13.35
N ASN A 603 -17.89 40.61 -14.51
CA ASN A 603 -18.26 39.92 -15.74
C ASN A 603 -17.05 39.17 -16.29
N PHE A 604 -16.99 37.84 -16.07
CA PHE A 604 -15.90 36.99 -16.53
C PHE A 604 -16.28 35.54 -16.69
N VAL A 605 -15.46 34.80 -17.43
CA VAL A 605 -15.44 33.34 -17.46
C VAL A 605 -14.02 32.84 -17.25
N ASN A 606 -13.80 32.02 -16.24
CA ASN A 606 -12.55 31.32 -15.95
C ASN A 606 -12.63 29.86 -16.40
N TYR A 607 -11.66 29.42 -17.17
CA TYR A 607 -11.44 28.03 -17.52
C TYR A 607 -10.14 27.57 -16.87
N ARG A 608 -10.19 26.51 -16.08
CA ARG A 608 -9.00 25.94 -15.41
C ARG A 608 -8.95 24.44 -15.64
N ALA A 609 -7.76 23.91 -15.86
CA ALA A 609 -7.51 22.48 -16.00
C ALA A 609 -6.24 22.10 -15.24
N SER A 610 -6.27 20.92 -14.60
CA SER A 610 -5.11 20.32 -13.96
C SER A 610 -5.08 18.83 -14.29
N VAL A 611 -3.91 18.33 -14.69
CA VAL A 611 -3.67 16.93 -15.03
C VAL A 611 -2.44 16.46 -14.27
N ASP A 612 -2.59 15.42 -13.49
CA ASP A 612 -1.48 14.65 -12.94
C ASP A 612 -1.42 13.29 -13.63
N TRP A 613 -0.23 12.86 -14.02
CA TRP A 613 -0.04 11.54 -14.61
C TRP A 613 1.24 10.87 -14.17
N ASN A 614 1.14 9.62 -13.75
CA ASN A 614 2.26 8.80 -13.31
C ASN A 614 2.48 7.64 -14.29
N PHE A 615 3.73 7.49 -14.77
CA PHE A 615 4.16 6.42 -15.65
C PHE A 615 5.23 5.58 -14.98
N GLN A 616 5.09 4.28 -15.02
CA GLN A 616 6.19 3.36 -14.70
C GLN A 616 7.14 3.29 -15.90
N THR A 617 8.44 3.50 -15.68
CA THR A 617 9.46 3.59 -16.74
C THR A 617 10.36 2.37 -16.79
N PHE A 618 11.27 2.19 -15.84
CA PHE A 618 12.23 1.10 -15.80
C PHE A 618 11.89 0.12 -14.67
N PHE A 619 12.40 -1.10 -14.75
CA PHE A 619 12.26 -2.13 -13.71
C PHE A 619 10.81 -2.36 -13.25
N LYS A 620 9.89 -2.47 -14.21
CA LYS A 620 8.44 -2.59 -13.98
C LYS A 620 8.00 -3.79 -13.13
N ARG A 621 8.87 -4.78 -12.94
CA ARG A 621 8.62 -5.93 -12.06
C ARG A 621 8.77 -5.59 -10.57
N ARG A 622 9.41 -4.46 -10.23
CA ARG A 622 9.45 -3.96 -8.86
C ARG A 622 8.12 -3.29 -8.51
N VAL A 623 7.60 -3.49 -7.30
CA VAL A 623 6.42 -2.79 -6.79
C VAL A 623 6.65 -1.28 -6.83
N PHE A 624 7.83 -0.86 -6.39
CA PHE A 624 8.27 0.52 -6.47
C PHE A 624 9.13 0.76 -7.72
N ALA A 625 8.51 0.54 -8.89
CA ALA A 625 9.17 0.81 -10.17
C ALA A 625 9.63 2.27 -10.25
N ASN A 626 10.62 2.52 -11.11
CA ASN A 626 10.98 3.90 -11.45
C ASN A 626 9.79 4.57 -12.11
N THR A 627 9.49 5.81 -11.71
CA THR A 627 8.32 6.54 -12.19
C THR A 627 8.71 7.87 -12.84
N LEU A 628 7.99 8.24 -13.86
CA LEU A 628 7.92 9.59 -14.39
C LEU A 628 6.56 10.19 -14.01
N ASP A 629 6.61 11.22 -13.20
CA ASP A 629 5.45 11.99 -12.78
C ASP A 629 5.38 13.28 -13.57
N LEU A 630 4.24 13.54 -14.18
CA LEU A 630 3.94 14.75 -14.91
C LEU A 630 2.80 15.49 -14.23
N HIS A 631 2.97 16.79 -14.08
CA HIS A 631 1.93 17.72 -13.67
C HIS A 631 1.80 18.79 -14.72
N PHE A 632 0.58 19.00 -15.20
CA PHE A 632 0.19 20.12 -16.00
C PHE A 632 -0.94 20.87 -15.31
N SER A 633 -0.83 22.18 -15.19
CA SER A 633 -1.95 23.04 -14.81
C SER A 633 -1.98 24.28 -15.71
N GLY A 634 -3.19 24.78 -15.93
CA GLY A 634 -3.33 25.96 -16.76
C GLY A 634 -4.74 26.53 -16.73
N GLY A 635 -4.86 27.79 -17.10
CA GLY A 635 -6.14 28.47 -17.16
C GLY A 635 -6.13 29.69 -18.06
N VAL A 636 -7.32 30.05 -18.50
CA VAL A 636 -7.59 31.23 -19.32
C VAL A 636 -8.84 31.90 -18.80
N SER A 637 -8.74 33.18 -18.57
CA SER A 637 -9.88 34.01 -18.20
C SER A 637 -10.31 34.90 -19.37
N ARG A 638 -11.59 35.14 -19.50
CA ARG A 638 -12.21 36.08 -20.45
C ARG A 638 -13.07 37.09 -19.69
N GLY A 639 -13.18 38.30 -20.19
CA GLY A 639 -13.89 39.39 -19.53
C GLY A 639 -13.00 40.19 -18.56
N THR A 640 -13.62 40.96 -17.68
CA THR A 640 -12.92 41.74 -16.63
C THR A 640 -12.87 40.89 -15.37
N VAL A 641 -11.73 40.25 -15.15
CA VAL A 641 -11.52 39.32 -14.04
C VAL A 641 -10.97 40.08 -12.85
N PRO A 642 -11.62 40.02 -11.68
CA PRO A 642 -11.07 40.63 -10.47
C PRO A 642 -9.80 39.87 -10.03
N ILE A 643 -8.87 40.57 -9.42
CA ILE A 643 -7.54 40.03 -9.08
C ILE A 643 -7.59 38.82 -8.15
N GLN A 644 -8.58 38.75 -7.27
CA GLN A 644 -8.81 37.61 -6.38
C GLN A 644 -9.25 36.32 -7.08
N LYS A 645 -9.53 36.40 -8.40
CA LYS A 645 -9.88 35.24 -9.26
C LYS A 645 -8.80 34.92 -10.30
N PHE A 646 -7.63 35.54 -10.21
CA PHE A 646 -6.51 35.24 -11.13
C PHE A 646 -6.04 33.79 -10.96
N GLY A 647 -5.57 33.20 -12.06
CA GLY A 647 -4.87 31.93 -12.02
C GLY A 647 -3.47 32.09 -11.45
N VAL A 648 -2.97 31.04 -10.79
CA VAL A 648 -1.75 31.06 -10.00
C VAL A 648 -0.81 29.93 -10.43
N ILE A 649 0.50 30.23 -10.48
CA ILE A 649 1.57 29.24 -10.53
C ILE A 649 2.33 29.31 -9.21
N ASP A 650 2.24 28.27 -8.42
CA ASP A 650 2.88 28.20 -7.12
C ASP A 650 4.42 28.20 -7.21
N GLY A 651 5.03 28.89 -6.29
CA GLY A 651 6.48 28.85 -6.03
C GLY A 651 6.78 28.12 -4.72
N SER A 652 8.04 28.17 -4.28
CA SER A 652 8.44 27.62 -2.99
C SER A 652 8.02 28.54 -1.83
N MET A 653 7.42 27.96 -0.80
CA MET A 653 7.18 28.63 0.47
C MET A 653 8.48 28.60 1.29
N ASN A 654 9.22 29.68 1.27
CA ASN A 654 10.57 29.76 1.82
C ASN A 654 11.48 28.68 1.17
N ARG A 655 11.89 27.66 1.90
CA ARG A 655 12.70 26.53 1.39
C ARG A 655 11.94 25.24 1.25
N PHE A 656 10.64 25.27 1.43
CA PHE A 656 9.77 24.10 1.28
C PHE A 656 9.04 24.14 -0.06
N THR A 657 9.05 23.04 -0.81
CA THR A 657 8.45 22.97 -2.14
C THR A 657 7.80 21.62 -2.39
N PRO A 658 6.47 21.53 -2.48
CA PRO A 658 5.79 20.32 -2.89
C PRO A 658 5.88 20.10 -4.41
N PHE A 659 5.51 18.90 -4.86
CA PHE A 659 5.38 18.59 -6.28
C PHE A 659 4.26 19.43 -6.95
N GLY A 660 4.51 19.96 -8.13
CA GLY A 660 3.55 20.79 -8.86
C GLY A 660 3.80 22.28 -8.72
N SER A 661 4.95 22.71 -8.16
CA SER A 661 5.36 24.10 -8.05
C SER A 661 6.74 24.37 -8.68
N LEU A 662 7.06 25.64 -8.93
CA LEU A 662 8.38 26.07 -9.40
C LEU A 662 9.30 26.38 -8.20
N ARG A 663 10.35 25.59 -8.02
CA ARG A 663 11.25 25.66 -6.86
C ARG A 663 12.06 26.96 -6.82
N THR A 664 12.51 27.42 -7.97
CA THR A 664 13.32 28.63 -8.06
C THR A 664 12.50 29.93 -8.05
N ARG A 665 11.15 29.81 -8.06
CA ARG A 665 10.24 30.90 -7.72
C ARG A 665 10.03 30.91 -6.21
N GLN A 666 10.68 31.82 -5.50
CA GLN A 666 10.68 31.85 -4.04
C GLN A 666 9.67 32.86 -3.48
N PHE A 667 9.08 32.50 -2.35
CA PHE A 667 8.22 33.31 -1.47
C PHE A 667 6.84 33.71 -2.00
N LEU A 668 6.66 33.83 -3.28
CA LEU A 668 5.42 34.31 -3.88
C LEU A 668 5.09 33.53 -5.14
N PRO A 669 3.81 33.30 -5.44
CA PRO A 669 3.41 32.72 -6.70
C PRO A 669 3.62 33.69 -7.88
N TYR A 670 3.50 33.19 -9.09
CA TYR A 670 3.13 34.00 -10.24
C TYR A 670 1.61 34.00 -10.39
N GLU A 671 1.04 35.11 -10.85
CA GLU A 671 -0.40 35.22 -11.07
C GLU A 671 -0.69 35.84 -12.46
N GLY A 672 -1.88 35.58 -12.99
CA GLY A 672 -2.29 36.16 -14.28
C GLY A 672 -3.67 35.69 -14.73
N THR A 673 -4.22 36.40 -15.73
CA THR A 673 -5.50 36.00 -16.37
C THR A 673 -5.33 34.80 -17.31
N ARG A 674 -4.08 34.52 -17.71
CA ARG A 674 -3.71 33.28 -18.43
C ARG A 674 -2.46 32.73 -17.80
N HIS A 675 -2.42 31.44 -17.60
CA HIS A 675 -1.26 30.77 -17.03
C HIS A 675 -1.16 29.35 -17.53
N TRP A 676 0.03 28.82 -17.51
CA TRP A 676 0.30 27.39 -17.68
C TRP A 676 1.57 26.99 -16.95
N LEU A 677 1.58 25.78 -16.46
CA LEU A 677 2.68 25.15 -15.75
C LEU A 677 2.81 23.71 -16.22
N VAL A 678 4.03 23.28 -16.45
CA VAL A 678 4.41 21.88 -16.64
C VAL A 678 5.54 21.54 -15.68
N VAL A 679 5.39 20.50 -14.90
CA VAL A 679 6.43 19.96 -14.03
C VAL A 679 6.59 18.47 -14.32
N ALA A 680 7.83 18.02 -14.45
CA ALA A 680 8.17 16.63 -14.64
C ALA A 680 9.18 16.20 -13.57
N GLU A 681 8.96 15.04 -12.95
CA GLU A 681 9.89 14.39 -12.05
C GLU A 681 10.11 12.94 -12.44
N HIS A 682 11.35 12.53 -12.64
CA HIS A 682 11.69 11.12 -12.81
C HIS A 682 12.35 10.58 -11.55
N ASN A 683 11.66 9.67 -10.89
CA ASN A 683 12.15 9.02 -9.67
C ASN A 683 12.93 7.74 -10.03
N PHE A 684 14.25 7.80 -9.93
CA PHE A 684 15.14 6.67 -10.16
C PHE A 684 15.22 5.73 -8.96
N ARG A 685 14.58 6.07 -7.83
CA ARG A 685 14.62 5.27 -6.59
C ARG A 685 16.05 5.02 -6.12
N THR A 686 16.28 3.84 -5.57
CA THR A 686 17.58 3.36 -5.07
C THR A 686 18.52 2.91 -6.18
N ILE A 687 18.03 2.72 -7.42
CA ILE A 687 18.78 2.15 -8.55
C ILE A 687 20.15 2.79 -8.79
N PRO A 688 20.33 4.13 -8.76
CA PRO A 688 21.66 4.73 -8.94
C PRO A 688 22.66 4.28 -7.87
N PHE A 689 22.23 4.11 -6.64
CA PHE A 689 23.09 3.65 -5.55
C PHE A 689 23.42 2.17 -5.66
N GLU A 690 22.45 1.33 -5.98
CA GLU A 690 22.65 -0.11 -6.24
C GLU A 690 23.63 -0.32 -7.41
N TRP A 691 23.45 0.45 -8.50
CA TRP A 691 24.32 0.35 -9.69
C TRP A 691 25.74 0.81 -9.41
N LEU A 692 25.96 1.79 -8.54
CA LEU A 692 27.27 2.27 -8.12
C LEU A 692 27.90 1.42 -7.01
N GLY A 693 27.22 0.38 -6.51
CA GLY A 693 27.68 -0.46 -5.40
C GLY A 693 27.63 0.24 -4.04
N LEU A 694 26.87 1.32 -3.93
CA LEU A 694 26.67 2.11 -2.71
C LEU A 694 25.48 1.52 -1.89
N GLN A 695 25.60 0.24 -1.54
CA GLN A 695 24.51 -0.55 -0.96
C GLN A 695 23.92 0.08 0.32
N TRP A 696 24.76 0.68 1.18
CA TRP A 696 24.30 1.32 2.41
C TRP A 696 23.19 2.38 2.16
N PHE A 697 23.29 3.15 1.07
CA PHE A 697 22.25 4.15 0.73
C PHE A 697 20.99 3.47 0.20
N ALA A 698 21.15 2.40 -0.57
CA ALA A 698 20.05 1.61 -1.09
C ALA A 698 19.26 0.97 0.05
N ASP A 699 19.93 0.32 1.00
CA ASP A 699 19.32 -0.31 2.18
C ASP A 699 18.59 0.70 3.10
N LYS A 700 19.01 1.97 3.07
CA LYS A 700 18.30 3.06 3.78
C LYS A 700 17.17 3.67 2.95
N GLY A 701 16.88 3.13 1.77
CA GLY A 701 15.82 3.59 0.89
C GLY A 701 16.07 4.98 0.27
N TRP A 702 17.34 5.46 0.26
CA TRP A 702 17.65 6.74 -0.36
C TRP A 702 17.52 6.64 -1.88
N GLY A 703 16.95 7.65 -2.49
CA GLY A 703 16.69 7.67 -3.93
C GLY A 703 17.11 8.98 -4.60
N ILE A 704 17.29 8.91 -5.91
CA ILE A 704 17.57 10.07 -6.75
C ILE A 704 16.33 10.41 -7.57
N ILE A 705 15.95 11.70 -7.56
CA ILE A 705 14.92 12.24 -8.45
C ILE A 705 15.56 13.32 -9.32
N VAL A 706 15.33 13.26 -10.62
CA VAL A 706 15.66 14.32 -11.56
C VAL A 706 14.37 15.02 -11.97
N PHE A 707 14.36 16.33 -11.94
CA PHE A 707 13.15 17.10 -12.21
C PHE A 707 13.40 18.31 -13.11
N GLY A 708 12.32 18.79 -13.71
CA GLY A 708 12.31 20.04 -14.45
C GLY A 708 10.92 20.65 -14.45
N GLY A 709 10.86 21.94 -14.64
CA GLY A 709 9.62 22.71 -14.69
C GLY A 709 9.69 23.87 -15.67
N ALA A 710 8.55 24.22 -16.25
CA ALA A 710 8.37 25.41 -17.04
C ALA A 710 6.98 26.01 -16.82
N GLY A 711 6.88 27.33 -16.75
CA GLY A 711 5.63 28.02 -16.56
C GLY A 711 5.64 29.48 -17.02
N HIS A 712 4.45 29.98 -17.31
CA HIS A 712 4.30 31.36 -17.76
C HIS A 712 2.94 31.91 -17.37
N THR A 713 2.91 33.19 -16.96
CA THR A 713 1.68 33.91 -16.69
C THR A 713 1.58 35.16 -17.55
N TYR A 714 0.37 35.55 -17.87
CA TYR A 714 0.06 36.72 -18.67
C TYR A 714 -1.16 37.46 -18.11
N ALA A 715 -1.07 38.78 -18.06
CA ALA A 715 -2.20 39.67 -17.87
C ALA A 715 -2.00 40.93 -18.72
N ASN A 716 -3.09 41.66 -19.02
CA ASN A 716 -2.99 42.92 -19.71
C ASN A 716 -2.45 44.00 -18.76
N ARG A 717 -1.18 44.35 -18.89
CA ARG A 717 -0.51 45.30 -18.00
C ARG A 717 -1.14 46.70 -17.97
N ALA A 718 -1.84 47.09 -19.01
CA ALA A 718 -2.54 48.37 -19.05
C ALA A 718 -3.73 48.46 -18.10
N ILE A 719 -4.28 47.30 -17.73
CA ILE A 719 -5.43 47.17 -16.82
C ILE A 719 -4.97 46.72 -15.41
N TYR A 720 -3.92 45.89 -15.35
CA TYR A 720 -3.43 45.25 -14.14
C TYR A 720 -1.96 45.61 -13.88
N GLU A 721 -1.72 46.80 -13.41
CA GLU A 721 -0.37 47.25 -13.00
C GLU A 721 0.05 46.54 -11.69
N ASP A 722 1.36 46.42 -11.46
CA ASP A 722 1.99 45.87 -10.26
C ASP A 722 1.64 44.44 -9.86
N ARG A 723 1.37 43.56 -10.84
CA ARG A 723 1.10 42.14 -10.60
C ARG A 723 2.37 41.26 -10.64
N LEU A 724 2.28 40.11 -9.94
CA LEU A 724 3.36 39.11 -9.88
C LEU A 724 3.43 38.28 -11.17
N LEU A 725 3.54 38.94 -12.31
CA LEU A 725 3.65 38.27 -13.61
C LEU A 725 5.04 37.64 -13.80
N SER A 726 5.11 36.56 -14.52
CA SER A 726 6.37 36.00 -14.98
C SER A 726 7.00 36.90 -16.06
N ASN A 727 8.34 37.10 -16.03
CA ASN A 727 9.05 37.78 -17.06
C ASN A 727 9.51 36.77 -18.14
N GLY A 728 8.63 36.47 -19.09
CA GLY A 728 8.83 35.40 -20.03
C GLY A 728 8.52 34.02 -19.44
N ILE A 729 8.99 32.97 -20.10
CA ILE A 729 8.83 31.59 -19.65
C ILE A 729 9.88 31.32 -18.56
N HIS A 730 9.40 31.04 -17.35
CA HIS A 730 10.27 30.54 -16.27
C HIS A 730 10.61 29.08 -16.55
N THR A 731 11.88 28.75 -16.56
CA THR A 731 12.34 27.37 -16.74
C THR A 731 13.34 26.98 -15.65
N GLU A 732 13.23 25.76 -15.16
CA GLU A 732 14.12 25.22 -14.15
C GLU A 732 14.40 23.73 -14.33
N ALA A 733 15.55 23.28 -13.81
CA ALA A 733 15.90 21.87 -13.71
C ALA A 733 16.69 21.61 -12.44
N GLY A 734 16.65 20.38 -11.95
CA GLY A 734 17.33 20.02 -10.72
C GLY A 734 17.37 18.55 -10.42
N VAL A 735 17.99 18.26 -9.27
CA VAL A 735 18.13 16.90 -8.72
C VAL A 735 17.76 16.92 -7.25
N SER A 736 17.15 15.85 -6.79
CA SER A 736 16.84 15.65 -5.38
C SER A 736 17.46 14.37 -4.85
N LEU A 737 17.86 14.46 -3.58
CA LEU A 737 18.14 13.30 -2.75
C LEU A 737 16.87 13.00 -1.94
N ASN A 738 16.25 11.89 -2.24
CA ASN A 738 14.92 11.52 -1.72
C ASN A 738 15.00 10.50 -0.58
N SER A 739 14.03 10.54 0.33
CA SER A 739 13.85 9.56 1.41
C SER A 739 15.00 9.50 2.42
N ILE A 740 15.67 10.62 2.66
CA ILE A 740 16.70 10.73 3.69
C ILE A 740 16.05 10.45 5.05
N PHE A 741 16.54 9.43 5.76
CA PHE A 741 15.94 8.93 7.03
C PHE A 741 14.43 8.66 6.94
N GLY A 742 13.90 8.42 5.73
CA GLY A 742 12.48 8.16 5.51
C GLY A 742 11.55 9.37 5.63
N ILE A 743 12.01 10.58 5.93
CA ILE A 743 11.15 11.75 6.20
C ILE A 743 11.53 13.00 5.44
N LEU A 744 12.70 13.02 4.82
CA LEU A 744 13.26 14.22 4.21
C LEU A 744 13.63 14.01 2.75
N ARG A 745 13.34 15.01 1.93
CA ARG A 745 13.85 15.17 0.58
C ARG A 745 14.57 16.48 0.48
N ILE A 746 15.77 16.49 -0.07
CA ILE A 746 16.56 17.70 -0.36
C ILE A 746 16.55 17.95 -1.85
N ASP A 747 16.11 19.11 -2.26
CA ASP A 747 16.04 19.57 -3.65
C ASP A 747 17.14 20.60 -3.94
N VAL A 748 17.83 20.42 -5.06
CA VAL A 748 18.74 21.41 -5.63
C VAL A 748 18.27 21.74 -7.03
N ALA A 749 17.83 22.96 -7.26
CA ALA A 749 17.32 23.42 -8.55
C ALA A 749 18.10 24.62 -9.07
N LYS A 750 18.25 24.69 -10.37
CA LYS A 750 18.81 25.83 -11.09
C LYS A 750 17.74 26.38 -12.03
N ARG A 751 17.57 27.69 -11.96
CA ARG A 751 16.77 28.42 -12.93
C ARG A 751 17.59 28.56 -14.25
N LEU A 752 16.94 28.35 -15.38
CA LEU A 752 17.59 28.26 -16.69
C LEU A 752 17.41 29.53 -17.54
N ASP A 753 16.30 30.24 -17.36
CA ASP A 753 16.00 31.51 -18.08
C ASP A 753 16.63 32.71 -17.43
N ASN A 754 16.91 32.67 -16.13
CA ASN A 754 17.56 33.74 -15.36
C ASN A 754 18.55 33.16 -14.34
N PRO A 755 19.54 33.90 -13.86
CA PRO A 755 20.40 33.47 -12.76
C PRO A 755 19.58 33.21 -11.50
N GLY A 756 19.68 31.99 -10.95
CA GLY A 756 19.04 31.61 -9.70
C GLY A 756 19.30 30.14 -9.36
N THR A 757 19.55 29.89 -8.09
CA THR A 757 19.73 28.55 -7.54
C THR A 757 18.86 28.44 -6.31
N PHE A 758 18.22 27.29 -6.15
CA PHE A 758 17.39 26.94 -5.00
C PHE A 758 17.97 25.70 -4.33
N ILE A 759 18.08 25.75 -3.02
CA ILE A 759 18.35 24.60 -2.18
C ILE A 759 17.26 24.59 -1.11
N GLY A 760 16.47 23.54 -1.09
CA GLY A 760 15.33 23.43 -0.20
C GLY A 760 14.99 22.00 0.17
N ILE A 761 13.90 21.88 0.88
CA ILE A 761 13.38 20.61 1.35
C ILE A 761 11.98 20.37 0.79
N SER A 762 11.61 19.13 0.66
CA SER A 762 10.24 18.74 0.34
C SER A 762 9.87 17.39 0.97
N VAL A 763 8.63 17.00 0.76
CA VAL A 763 8.14 15.70 1.26
C VAL A 763 8.72 14.59 0.38
N PRO A 764 9.20 13.50 0.97
CA PRO A 764 9.68 12.35 0.20
C PRO A 764 8.61 11.76 -0.70
N ARG A 765 9.01 11.18 -1.80
CA ARG A 765 8.13 10.45 -2.73
C ARG A 765 8.41 8.96 -2.59
N TYR A 766 7.42 8.23 -2.08
CA TYR A 766 7.54 6.80 -1.78
C TYR A 766 6.95 5.90 -2.87
N PHE A 767 5.86 6.31 -3.51
CA PHE A 767 5.09 5.45 -4.41
C PHE A 767 4.92 6.09 -5.80
#